data_77a8c50040aaf0f7faae6460077d4390
#
_entry.id   77a8c50040aaf0f7faae6460077d4390
#
_cell.length_a   1.000
_cell.length_b   1.000
_cell.length_c   1.000
_cell.angle_alpha   90.00
_cell.angle_beta   90.00
_cell.angle_gamma   90.00
#
_symmetry.space_group_name_H-M   'P 1'
#
loop_
_entity.id
_entity.type
_entity.pdbx_description
1 polymer ?
#
loop_
_entity_poly.entity_id
_entity_poly.type
_entity_poly.pdbx_seq_one_letter_code
_entity_poly.pdbx_strand_id
1 'polypeptide(L)'
;MFRKFLKYSLLFLVFSNQIILAQYYSFGRNKVQYTKFEWKILKTKHFDIYYYDDFFELAEIGAEYAEQAFDEYKVKFNSYITRRVPLIFYNTPLHFQETNTLPGLVPDAVGGFFEFAKGRVVIPSNGSLKDFKHVIRHELTHVFMKNKLYLINSDHRQPTGKSPPLWFIEGLAEFNSTKVDAQAEMLIRDAIMNDFFVGLEDLYKINGTFLMYKEGQNFLEFVKDRYGEDKVFLMMDNIWMYKKFSKVVEYTIGKSLKEIDVEWLDYLKKKYLSMYAIKDQFNVNSKRITDWGFNFSPVPYKIDDITYLFFVANRNGYSSLYKVKLPKKGEELDDPSLVLRGEKSGKFETFHLFRSSIDVSNNGTIAFVSKKGGTDVIYFYSIKDDEIINKFNSSQLISIASPKFSSDNKLLTFQGINSKGYSDIYVLNLEDNILVQITNDYYNDKDPIFGVNNKQIIFSSDRTAGKYEEKNNIFSIELDTKKIKYLTYLNGQCNAPIFNKAYTKLYFTSDMDGVDNIYEVDYKNGKTNSVVRKITNYITGVFTPREIINNEITFSGFNNFAFNLFTKKIDETKIDSNKIAKKFDTTNAEWKANIYSATPVKSDVVYEKQYSLDYAQSQISTSPVYGTQGGAVISLSDLLGNDNYYFLLYNTATVQSEFLNSFNISLQRVDLSRRSNYGYGIFHFTGNRYDIRDSDEFFFERSFGGFFQLNFPFSKFSRFETSVTLANSDKEVIRGVIARKALLVSNSIAYVYDNSLWGPSGPLDGMRTRLQLAYTSDVKFSNVNYYTIIADFRNYFRLGLRSAFAMRAAFFYNDGQEARRFFMGGSWDLRGWPRFSIRGEKMWLSSFELRFPLLDQINLKFPFMNLGFFGIRGAAFFDAGSAWDTNYKSTLGSVGVGIRFNLFGALVLRYDIGKKIENNFSKFQDGLFYQFFFGWDF
;
A
#
# COMPACT_ATOMS: atom_id res chain seq x y z
N MET A 1 16.97 11.68 11.47
CA MET A 1 17.96 10.68 11.90
C MET A 1 17.31 9.49 12.60
N PHE A 2 16.48 9.66 13.62
CA PHE A 2 15.80 8.58 14.35
C PHE A 2 14.89 7.68 13.48
N ARG A 3 14.13 8.24 12.51
CA ARG A 3 13.33 7.47 11.54
C ARG A 3 14.17 6.66 10.54
N LYS A 4 15.33 7.17 10.12
CA LYS A 4 16.28 6.42 9.29
C LYS A 4 16.89 5.27 10.09
N PHE A 5 17.27 5.51 11.34
CA PHE A 5 17.79 4.50 12.27
C PHE A 5 16.78 3.36 12.49
N LEU A 6 15.52 3.67 12.72
CA LEU A 6 14.48 2.67 12.96
C LEU A 6 14.16 1.81 11.71
N LYS A 7 14.10 2.41 10.50
CA LYS A 7 13.87 1.68 9.24
C LYS A 7 15.00 0.70 8.93
N TYR A 8 16.23 1.07 9.19
CA TYR A 8 17.41 0.24 8.88
C TYR A 8 17.70 -0.79 9.97
N SER A 9 17.39 -0.50 11.22
CA SER A 9 17.44 -1.50 12.30
C SER A 9 16.44 -2.63 12.12
N LEU A 10 15.27 -2.36 11.53
CA LEU A 10 14.28 -3.39 11.19
C LEU A 10 14.76 -4.30 10.05
N LEU A 11 15.47 -3.76 9.05
CA LEU A 11 16.05 -4.56 7.96
C LEU A 11 17.16 -5.49 8.46
N PHE A 12 18.00 -5.01 9.36
CA PHE A 12 19.07 -5.82 9.94
C PHE A 12 18.55 -6.98 10.79
N LEU A 13 17.49 -6.76 11.55
CA LEU A 13 16.79 -7.82 12.31
C LEU A 13 16.21 -8.93 11.40
N VAL A 14 15.83 -8.62 10.19
CA VAL A 14 15.29 -9.59 9.22
C VAL A 14 16.40 -10.46 8.59
N PHE A 15 17.57 -9.91 8.32
CA PHE A 15 18.63 -10.62 7.59
C PHE A 15 19.67 -11.31 8.47
N SER A 16 19.99 -10.77 9.65
CA SER A 16 20.99 -11.40 10.54
C SER A 16 20.46 -12.64 11.26
N ASN A 17 19.15 -12.82 11.34
CA ASN A 17 18.53 -13.94 12.08
C ASN A 17 18.34 -15.21 11.28
N GLN A 18 18.50 -15.22 9.96
CA GLN A 18 18.16 -16.41 9.16
C GLN A 18 19.24 -17.49 9.09
N ILE A 19 20.49 -17.16 9.36
CA ILE A 19 21.60 -18.11 9.12
C ILE A 19 21.94 -18.99 10.31
N ILE A 20 21.57 -18.63 11.54
CA ILE A 20 22.15 -19.31 12.72
C ILE A 20 21.13 -19.81 13.76
N LEU A 21 19.89 -19.35 13.75
CA LEU A 21 18.89 -19.76 14.74
C LEU A 21 17.62 -20.29 14.07
N ALA A 22 17.47 -21.61 14.00
CA ALA A 22 16.23 -22.25 13.53
C ALA A 22 14.97 -21.79 14.31
N GLN A 23 15.14 -21.12 15.43
CA GLN A 23 14.07 -20.65 16.31
C GLN A 23 13.51 -19.29 15.94
N TYR A 24 14.28 -18.41 15.25
CA TYR A 24 13.81 -17.09 14.84
C TYR A 24 13.67 -17.04 13.32
N TYR A 25 12.43 -17.05 12.85
CA TYR A 25 12.05 -16.96 11.44
C TYR A 25 11.04 -15.85 11.23
N SER A 26 11.00 -15.33 10.01
CA SER A 26 10.07 -14.26 9.65
C SER A 26 8.81 -14.82 8.99
N PHE A 27 7.68 -14.24 9.34
CA PHE A 27 6.47 -14.27 8.54
C PHE A 27 6.46 -13.08 7.59
N GLY A 28 5.37 -12.86 6.92
CA GLY A 28 5.12 -11.71 6.08
C GLY A 28 4.57 -12.09 4.72
N ARG A 29 3.83 -11.16 4.12
CA ARG A 29 3.34 -11.28 2.76
C ARG A 29 4.50 -11.17 1.78
N ASN A 30 4.36 -11.83 0.62
CA ASN A 30 5.38 -11.85 -0.40
C ASN A 30 5.22 -10.67 -1.37
N LYS A 31 6.34 -10.05 -1.75
CA LYS A 31 6.45 -9.32 -3.00
C LYS A 31 6.79 -10.36 -4.07
N VAL A 32 5.92 -10.53 -5.04
CA VAL A 32 6.07 -11.56 -6.06
C VAL A 32 6.42 -10.92 -7.38
N GLN A 33 7.54 -11.33 -7.96
CA GLN A 33 7.94 -10.94 -9.29
C GLN A 33 7.28 -11.89 -10.29
N TYR A 34 6.12 -11.53 -10.81
CA TYR A 34 5.40 -12.31 -11.82
C TYR A 34 5.95 -12.07 -13.22
N THR A 35 6.38 -10.84 -13.48
CA THR A 35 6.80 -10.35 -14.79
C THR A 35 8.33 -10.36 -14.92
N LYS A 36 8.84 -10.84 -16.05
CA LYS A 36 10.23 -10.68 -16.42
C LYS A 36 10.36 -9.40 -17.24
N PHE A 37 10.88 -8.35 -16.64
CA PHE A 37 11.08 -7.07 -17.31
C PHE A 37 12.37 -7.04 -18.13
N GLU A 38 12.30 -6.65 -19.40
CA GLU A 38 13.44 -6.40 -20.27
C GLU A 38 13.64 -4.89 -20.43
N TRP A 39 14.37 -4.32 -19.47
CA TRP A 39 14.53 -2.88 -19.33
C TRP A 39 15.38 -2.27 -20.45
N LYS A 40 14.90 -1.15 -20.97
CA LYS A 40 15.57 -0.24 -21.89
C LYS A 40 15.68 1.15 -21.29
N ILE A 41 16.54 1.99 -21.84
CA ILE A 41 16.76 3.36 -21.36
C ILE A 41 16.57 4.34 -22.52
N LEU A 42 15.68 5.30 -22.31
CA LEU A 42 15.55 6.51 -23.12
C LEU A 42 16.30 7.64 -22.40
N LYS A 43 17.36 8.17 -23.02
CA LYS A 43 18.18 9.23 -22.44
C LYS A 43 17.78 10.58 -23.03
N THR A 44 17.40 11.51 -22.14
CA THR A 44 17.17 12.90 -22.49
C THR A 44 18.30 13.80 -21.95
N LYS A 45 18.15 15.10 -22.03
CA LYS A 45 19.13 16.06 -21.51
C LYS A 45 19.36 15.92 -20.00
N HIS A 46 18.28 15.74 -19.21
CA HIS A 46 18.34 15.74 -17.75
C HIS A 46 17.94 14.42 -17.12
N PHE A 47 17.44 13.43 -17.89
CA PHE A 47 16.90 12.19 -17.37
C PHE A 47 17.46 10.94 -18.06
N ASP A 48 17.57 9.87 -17.30
CA ASP A 48 17.68 8.48 -17.77
C ASP A 48 16.37 7.78 -17.46
N ILE A 49 15.55 7.51 -18.49
CA ILE A 49 14.19 6.97 -18.34
C ILE A 49 14.22 5.48 -18.63
N TYR A 50 13.89 4.69 -17.62
CA TYR A 50 13.84 3.23 -17.67
C TYR A 50 12.43 2.80 -18.00
N TYR A 51 12.27 2.00 -19.05
CA TYR A 51 11.00 1.45 -19.53
C TYR A 51 11.22 0.03 -20.06
N TYR A 52 10.15 -0.68 -20.38
CA TYR A 52 10.20 -2.08 -20.86
C TYR A 52 9.03 -2.35 -21.80
N ASP A 53 9.10 -3.49 -22.54
CA ASP A 53 8.12 -3.91 -23.52
C ASP A 53 7.83 -2.82 -24.57
N ASP A 54 6.57 -2.65 -24.93
CA ASP A 54 6.10 -1.70 -25.95
C ASP A 54 5.76 -0.30 -25.39
N PHE A 55 6.22 0.03 -24.19
CA PHE A 55 5.90 1.30 -23.49
C PHE A 55 6.63 2.53 -24.03
N PHE A 56 7.32 2.43 -25.15
CA PHE A 56 8.20 3.48 -25.67
C PHE A 56 7.47 4.81 -25.90
N GLU A 57 6.28 4.82 -26.54
CA GLU A 57 5.53 6.04 -26.83
C GLU A 57 5.15 6.81 -25.55
N LEU A 58 4.64 6.10 -24.52
CA LEU A 58 4.34 6.73 -23.23
C LEU A 58 5.61 7.15 -22.47
N ALA A 59 6.73 6.47 -22.69
CA ALA A 59 8.03 6.90 -22.14
C ALA A 59 8.51 8.20 -22.79
N GLU A 60 8.30 8.41 -24.10
CA GLU A 60 8.58 9.68 -24.78
C GLU A 60 7.67 10.81 -24.28
N ILE A 61 6.38 10.56 -24.12
CA ILE A 61 5.44 11.53 -23.55
C ILE A 61 5.85 11.90 -22.11
N GLY A 62 6.19 10.90 -21.30
CA GLY A 62 6.67 11.11 -19.93
C GLY A 62 8.00 11.88 -19.88
N ALA A 63 8.88 11.66 -20.84
CA ALA A 63 10.13 12.40 -21.01
C ALA A 63 9.88 13.88 -21.27
N GLU A 64 8.94 14.20 -22.17
CA GLU A 64 8.54 15.59 -22.44
C GLU A 64 7.98 16.27 -21.20
N TYR A 65 7.08 15.61 -20.45
CA TYR A 65 6.55 16.14 -19.19
C TYR A 65 7.65 16.38 -18.15
N ALA A 66 8.63 15.49 -18.07
CA ALA A 66 9.74 15.61 -17.14
C ALA A 66 10.67 16.77 -17.51
N GLU A 67 11.02 16.94 -18.80
CA GLU A 67 11.87 18.05 -19.25
C GLU A 67 11.17 19.40 -19.06
N GLN A 68 9.88 19.51 -19.37
CA GLN A 68 9.08 20.71 -19.10
C GLN A 68 9.06 21.05 -17.61
N ALA A 69 8.85 20.06 -16.74
CA ALA A 69 8.91 20.26 -15.29
C ALA A 69 10.30 20.68 -14.83
N PHE A 70 11.35 20.09 -15.38
CA PHE A 70 12.73 20.45 -15.04
C PHE A 70 13.02 21.93 -15.38
N ASP A 71 12.64 22.38 -16.56
CA ASP A 71 12.85 23.77 -16.99
C ASP A 71 12.07 24.78 -16.14
N GLU A 72 10.87 24.44 -15.69
CA GLU A 72 10.09 25.23 -14.75
C GLU A 72 10.70 25.25 -13.34
N TYR A 73 11.04 24.06 -12.82
CA TYR A 73 11.46 23.91 -11.43
C TYR A 73 12.86 24.42 -11.15
N LYS A 74 13.79 24.40 -12.14
CA LYS A 74 15.09 25.03 -11.97
C LYS A 74 14.98 26.53 -11.66
N VAL A 75 13.95 27.19 -12.21
CA VAL A 75 13.66 28.62 -11.95
C VAL A 75 12.96 28.80 -10.62
N LYS A 76 11.87 28.05 -10.37
CA LYS A 76 11.07 28.16 -9.12
C LYS A 76 11.88 27.85 -7.86
N PHE A 77 12.71 26.82 -7.90
CA PHE A 77 13.56 26.43 -6.78
C PHE A 77 14.90 27.18 -6.74
N ASN A 78 15.20 27.99 -7.76
CA ASN A 78 16.52 28.58 -7.92
C ASN A 78 17.61 27.53 -7.63
N SER A 79 17.57 26.42 -8.32
CA SER A 79 18.42 25.26 -8.06
C SER A 79 18.64 24.46 -9.35
N TYR A 80 19.88 24.06 -9.60
CA TYR A 80 20.25 23.29 -10.78
C TYR A 80 20.74 21.89 -10.38
N ILE A 81 20.24 20.87 -11.07
CA ILE A 81 20.62 19.48 -10.87
C ILE A 81 21.56 19.07 -12.00
N THR A 82 22.81 18.77 -11.67
CA THR A 82 23.86 18.47 -12.66
C THR A 82 23.90 17.03 -13.12
N ARG A 83 23.34 16.11 -12.30
CA ARG A 83 23.29 14.68 -12.64
C ARG A 83 21.96 14.36 -13.29
N ARG A 84 21.97 13.45 -14.26
CA ARG A 84 20.72 12.89 -14.79
C ARG A 84 19.96 12.20 -13.68
N VAL A 85 18.64 12.43 -13.67
CA VAL A 85 17.72 11.82 -12.70
C VAL A 85 17.19 10.52 -13.29
N PRO A 86 17.33 9.38 -12.62
CA PRO A 86 16.73 8.13 -13.09
C PRO A 86 15.23 8.13 -12.83
N LEU A 87 14.44 8.02 -13.92
CA LEU A 87 12.98 7.84 -13.90
C LEU A 87 12.68 6.39 -14.30
N ILE A 88 12.01 5.65 -13.45
CA ILE A 88 11.64 4.24 -13.68
C ILE A 88 10.13 4.20 -13.92
N PHE A 89 9.74 3.95 -15.17
CA PHE A 89 8.34 3.91 -15.57
C PHE A 89 7.84 2.48 -15.64
N TYR A 90 6.70 2.24 -14.99
CA TYR A 90 5.94 1.00 -15.11
C TYR A 90 4.70 1.25 -15.96
N ASN A 91 4.39 0.35 -16.88
CA ASN A 91 3.25 0.50 -17.79
C ASN A 91 1.88 0.32 -17.11
N THR A 92 1.85 -0.27 -15.90
CA THR A 92 0.63 -0.41 -15.08
C THR A 92 0.92 -0.33 -13.59
N PRO A 93 -0.10 0.02 -12.76
CA PRO A 93 0.04 -0.05 -11.31
C PRO A 93 0.27 -1.47 -10.78
N LEU A 94 -0.15 -2.53 -11.50
CA LEU A 94 0.11 -3.91 -11.10
C LEU A 94 1.59 -4.27 -11.21
N HIS A 95 2.23 -3.89 -12.32
CA HIS A 95 3.67 -4.06 -12.48
C HIS A 95 4.49 -3.18 -11.52
N PHE A 96 4.00 -1.98 -11.21
CA PHE A 96 4.63 -1.11 -10.22
C PHE A 96 4.72 -1.75 -8.82
N GLN A 97 3.73 -2.57 -8.43
CA GLN A 97 3.78 -3.32 -7.18
C GLN A 97 4.91 -4.37 -7.13
N GLU A 98 5.47 -4.75 -8.28
CA GLU A 98 6.59 -5.67 -8.40
C GLU A 98 7.97 -4.99 -8.22
N THR A 99 8.02 -3.64 -8.14
CA THR A 99 9.30 -2.91 -8.03
C THR A 99 10.15 -3.34 -6.85
N ASN A 100 11.44 -3.57 -7.07
CA ASN A 100 12.43 -3.90 -6.04
C ASN A 100 13.22 -2.69 -5.53
N THR A 101 12.91 -1.49 -6.01
CA THR A 101 13.54 -0.24 -5.53
C THR A 101 13.23 0.07 -4.06
N LEU A 102 12.14 -0.48 -3.54
CA LEU A 102 11.79 -0.48 -2.12
C LEU A 102 11.71 -1.92 -1.59
N PRO A 103 12.17 -2.21 -0.37
CA PRO A 103 12.18 -3.58 0.16
C PRO A 103 10.79 -4.11 0.55
N GLY A 104 9.81 -3.21 0.81
CA GLY A 104 8.46 -3.57 1.23
C GLY A 104 7.48 -3.76 0.08
N LEU A 105 6.23 -4.16 0.42
CA LEU A 105 5.11 -4.14 -0.52
C LEU A 105 4.71 -2.70 -0.82
N VAL A 106 4.37 -2.42 -2.07
CA VAL A 106 3.81 -1.14 -2.49
C VAL A 106 2.29 -1.22 -2.36
N PRO A 107 1.63 -0.38 -1.53
CA PRO A 107 0.18 -0.34 -1.42
C PRO A 107 -0.49 0.13 -2.71
N ASP A 108 -1.72 -0.33 -2.99
CA ASP A 108 -2.49 0.04 -4.19
C ASP A 108 -2.76 1.56 -4.33
N ALA A 109 -2.76 2.28 -3.22
CA ALA A 109 -3.01 3.72 -3.19
C ALA A 109 -1.79 4.59 -3.52
N VAL A 110 -0.59 3.98 -3.70
CA VAL A 110 0.64 4.72 -4.01
C VAL A 110 0.70 4.99 -5.51
N GLY A 111 0.67 6.26 -5.90
CA GLY A 111 0.72 6.70 -7.29
C GLY A 111 2.13 6.77 -7.89
N GLY A 112 3.15 6.91 -7.07
CA GLY A 112 4.57 6.97 -7.41
C GLY A 112 5.38 7.21 -6.15
N PHE A 113 6.70 7.25 -6.24
CA PHE A 113 7.55 7.65 -5.13
C PHE A 113 8.96 8.08 -5.58
N PHE A 114 9.53 8.98 -4.81
CA PHE A 114 10.94 9.35 -4.89
C PHE A 114 11.74 8.59 -3.82
N GLU A 115 12.69 7.76 -4.26
CA GLU A 115 13.61 7.05 -3.37
C GLU A 115 14.87 7.89 -3.11
N PHE A 116 15.09 8.24 -1.85
CA PHE A 116 16.10 9.24 -1.47
C PHE A 116 17.55 8.77 -1.56
N ALA A 117 17.85 7.47 -1.39
CA ALA A 117 19.23 7.01 -1.29
C ALA A 117 19.96 7.15 -2.63
N LYS A 118 19.39 6.60 -3.69
CA LYS A 118 19.93 6.68 -5.05
C LYS A 118 19.32 7.79 -5.89
N GLY A 119 18.28 8.47 -5.40
CA GLY A 119 17.62 9.55 -6.12
C GLY A 119 16.75 9.07 -7.28
N ARG A 120 16.18 7.86 -7.15
CA ARG A 120 15.31 7.23 -8.16
C ARG A 120 13.89 7.74 -8.02
N VAL A 121 13.26 8.01 -9.16
CA VAL A 121 11.83 8.33 -9.24
C VAL A 121 11.13 7.14 -9.89
N VAL A 122 10.11 6.59 -9.25
CA VAL A 122 9.42 5.38 -9.72
C VAL A 122 7.94 5.68 -9.89
N ILE A 123 7.44 5.53 -11.13
CA ILE A 123 6.12 6.01 -11.54
C ILE A 123 5.41 4.94 -12.37
N PRO A 124 4.17 4.54 -12.03
CA PRO A 124 3.30 3.78 -12.90
C PRO A 124 2.50 4.68 -13.82
N SER A 125 2.25 4.23 -15.04
CA SER A 125 1.12 4.71 -15.83
C SER A 125 -0.16 4.00 -15.36
N ASN A 126 -1.28 4.73 -15.32
CA ASN A 126 -2.61 4.16 -15.10
C ASN A 126 -3.52 4.31 -16.34
N GLY A 127 -2.92 4.66 -17.48
CA GLY A 127 -3.60 4.95 -18.73
C GLY A 127 -4.02 6.42 -18.90
N SER A 128 -3.98 7.25 -17.83
CA SER A 128 -4.33 8.67 -17.91
C SER A 128 -3.07 9.51 -18.09
N LEU A 129 -2.96 10.25 -19.19
CA LEU A 129 -1.84 11.19 -19.42
C LEU A 129 -1.83 12.32 -18.40
N LYS A 130 -3.01 12.80 -17.98
CA LYS A 130 -3.15 13.84 -16.95
C LYS A 130 -2.56 13.36 -15.61
N ASP A 131 -2.93 12.15 -15.17
CA ASP A 131 -2.44 11.59 -13.91
C ASP A 131 -0.93 11.27 -14.01
N PHE A 132 -0.48 10.77 -15.15
CA PHE A 132 0.93 10.48 -15.40
C PHE A 132 1.77 11.75 -15.33
N LYS A 133 1.33 12.84 -15.98
CA LYS A 133 1.95 14.17 -15.89
C LYS A 133 1.98 14.70 -14.45
N HIS A 134 0.86 14.56 -13.73
CA HIS A 134 0.75 14.95 -12.33
C HIS A 134 1.79 14.24 -11.48
N VAL A 135 1.86 12.91 -11.54
CA VAL A 135 2.79 12.12 -10.72
C VAL A 135 4.25 12.42 -11.07
N ILE A 136 4.59 12.54 -12.36
CA ILE A 136 5.94 12.95 -12.78
C ILE A 136 6.34 14.28 -12.13
N ARG A 137 5.48 15.29 -12.20
CA ARG A 137 5.71 16.61 -11.62
C ARG A 137 5.80 16.56 -10.09
N HIS A 138 4.95 15.79 -9.44
CA HIS A 138 4.95 15.57 -7.99
C HIS A 138 6.30 15.01 -7.52
N GLU A 139 6.74 13.91 -8.11
CA GLU A 139 7.99 13.25 -7.70
C GLU A 139 9.23 14.10 -8.05
N LEU A 140 9.20 14.83 -9.17
CA LEU A 140 10.27 15.76 -9.51
C LEU A 140 10.36 16.94 -8.55
N THR A 141 9.24 17.39 -7.96
CA THR A 141 9.27 18.38 -6.87
C THR A 141 10.09 17.87 -5.70
N HIS A 142 9.96 16.60 -5.31
CA HIS A 142 10.80 16.02 -4.25
C HIS A 142 12.29 15.98 -4.63
N VAL A 143 12.61 15.73 -5.90
CA VAL A 143 14.01 15.75 -6.39
C VAL A 143 14.61 17.14 -6.24
N PHE A 144 13.90 18.19 -6.72
CA PHE A 144 14.36 19.57 -6.61
C PHE A 144 14.43 20.04 -5.17
N MET A 145 13.44 19.70 -4.36
CA MET A 145 13.42 20.01 -2.92
C MET A 145 14.60 19.37 -2.20
N LYS A 146 14.90 18.09 -2.46
CA LYS A 146 16.08 17.41 -1.88
C LYS A 146 17.37 18.13 -2.24
N ASN A 147 17.55 18.47 -3.52
CA ASN A 147 18.74 19.18 -4.00
C ASN A 147 18.88 20.56 -3.35
N LYS A 148 17.80 21.33 -3.29
CA LYS A 148 17.77 22.65 -2.66
C LYS A 148 18.06 22.57 -1.16
N LEU A 149 17.44 21.64 -0.44
CA LEU A 149 17.70 21.44 1.00
C LEU A 149 19.15 21.00 1.26
N TYR A 150 19.72 20.17 0.39
CA TYR A 150 21.13 19.80 0.47
C TYR A 150 22.04 21.03 0.37
N LEU A 151 21.81 21.91 -0.60
CA LEU A 151 22.57 23.15 -0.78
C LEU A 151 22.43 24.07 0.43
N ILE A 152 21.21 24.35 0.87
CA ILE A 152 20.95 25.20 2.05
C ILE A 152 21.66 24.64 3.32
N ASN A 153 21.53 23.34 3.57
CA ASN A 153 22.16 22.71 4.74
C ASN A 153 23.70 22.73 4.64
N SER A 154 24.26 22.60 3.45
CA SER A 154 25.68 22.70 3.19
C SER A 154 26.20 24.13 3.41
N ASP A 155 25.57 25.11 2.81
CA ASP A 155 25.96 26.52 2.86
C ASP A 155 25.89 27.08 4.29
N HIS A 156 24.90 26.67 5.07
CA HIS A 156 24.71 27.08 6.46
C HIS A 156 25.32 26.12 7.49
N ARG A 157 26.15 25.18 7.06
CA ARG A 157 26.89 24.21 7.92
C ARG A 157 25.98 23.52 8.95
N GLN A 158 24.80 23.05 8.51
CA GLN A 158 23.85 22.36 9.37
C GLN A 158 24.20 20.86 9.45
N PRO A 159 24.88 20.37 10.51
CA PRO A 159 25.48 19.02 10.51
C PRO A 159 24.43 17.89 10.53
N THR A 160 23.23 18.15 11.02
CA THR A 160 22.17 17.13 11.09
C THR A 160 21.16 17.21 9.95
N GLY A 161 21.28 18.21 9.07
CA GLY A 161 20.33 18.48 8.00
C GLY A 161 18.94 18.85 8.52
N LYS A 162 18.45 20.03 8.20
CA LYS A 162 17.07 20.43 8.49
C LYS A 162 16.16 20.00 7.33
N SER A 163 14.99 19.49 7.66
CA SER A 163 13.94 19.12 6.70
C SER A 163 12.61 19.72 7.12
N PRO A 164 11.79 20.23 6.20
CA PRO A 164 10.44 20.66 6.50
C PRO A 164 9.58 19.51 7.06
N PRO A 165 8.44 19.80 7.69
CA PRO A 165 7.48 18.78 8.08
C PRO A 165 6.83 18.12 6.86
N LEU A 166 6.31 16.91 7.04
CA LEU A 166 5.74 16.10 5.95
C LEU A 166 4.63 16.83 5.19
N TRP A 167 3.75 17.55 5.90
CA TRP A 167 2.67 18.30 5.27
C TRP A 167 3.17 19.36 4.28
N PHE A 168 4.31 20.00 4.57
CA PHE A 168 4.91 20.98 3.64
C PHE A 168 5.58 20.28 2.46
N ILE A 169 6.27 19.16 2.71
CA ILE A 169 6.94 18.37 1.67
C ILE A 169 5.93 17.89 0.63
N GLU A 170 4.85 17.27 1.10
CA GLU A 170 3.81 16.72 0.23
C GLU A 170 2.90 17.83 -0.34
N GLY A 171 2.57 18.82 0.49
CA GLY A 171 1.80 19.98 0.04
C GLY A 171 2.49 20.78 -1.07
N LEU A 172 3.83 20.95 -1.02
CA LEU A 172 4.59 21.61 -2.06
C LEU A 172 4.68 20.76 -3.35
N ALA A 173 4.75 19.44 -3.20
CA ALA A 173 4.70 18.52 -4.33
C ALA A 173 3.34 18.58 -5.05
N GLU A 174 2.24 18.57 -4.31
CA GLU A 174 0.89 18.80 -4.85
C GLU A 174 0.73 20.19 -5.48
N PHE A 175 1.20 21.23 -4.81
CA PHE A 175 1.14 22.63 -5.28
C PHE A 175 1.83 22.84 -6.63
N ASN A 176 2.96 22.19 -6.87
CA ASN A 176 3.70 22.33 -8.14
C ASN A 176 3.21 21.37 -9.25
N SER A 177 2.51 20.30 -8.90
CA SER A 177 2.17 19.21 -9.82
C SER A 177 0.80 19.35 -10.45
N THR A 178 -0.17 19.90 -9.74
CA THR A 178 -1.55 20.05 -10.23
C THR A 178 -2.22 21.29 -9.63
N LYS A 179 -3.18 21.83 -10.37
CA LYS A 179 -4.12 22.80 -9.78
C LYS A 179 -5.03 22.08 -8.79
N VAL A 180 -5.54 22.82 -7.81
CA VAL A 180 -6.55 22.27 -6.89
C VAL A 180 -7.75 21.80 -7.70
N ASP A 181 -8.02 20.52 -7.69
CA ASP A 181 -9.11 19.88 -8.43
C ASP A 181 -10.36 19.67 -7.55
N ALA A 182 -11.44 19.17 -8.16
CA ALA A 182 -12.70 18.95 -7.47
C ALA A 182 -12.58 17.94 -6.30
N GLN A 183 -11.67 16.95 -6.39
CA GLN A 183 -11.44 15.98 -5.31
C GLN A 183 -10.71 16.60 -4.12
N ALA A 184 -9.67 17.41 -4.38
CA ALA A 184 -9.00 18.18 -3.33
C ALA A 184 -9.98 19.12 -2.62
N GLU A 185 -10.78 19.88 -3.40
CA GLU A 185 -11.83 20.74 -2.86
C GLU A 185 -12.89 19.96 -2.06
N MET A 186 -13.27 18.76 -2.51
CA MET A 186 -14.22 17.89 -1.83
C MET A 186 -13.75 17.55 -0.42
N LEU A 187 -12.49 17.16 -0.27
CA LEU A 187 -11.91 16.78 1.02
C LEU A 187 -11.85 17.97 1.99
N ILE A 188 -11.32 19.11 1.54
CA ILE A 188 -11.22 20.32 2.37
C ILE A 188 -12.60 20.81 2.75
N ARG A 189 -13.55 20.82 1.81
CA ARG A 189 -14.93 21.21 2.03
C ARG A 189 -15.63 20.33 3.05
N ASP A 190 -15.50 19.01 2.93
CA ASP A 190 -16.03 18.05 3.90
C ASP A 190 -15.38 18.24 5.29
N ALA A 191 -14.07 18.48 5.34
CA ALA A 191 -13.35 18.74 6.59
C ALA A 191 -13.86 20.01 7.30
N ILE A 192 -14.11 21.09 6.57
CA ILE A 192 -14.68 22.34 7.13
C ILE A 192 -16.12 22.14 7.61
N MET A 193 -16.95 21.37 6.84
CA MET A 193 -18.37 21.18 7.17
C MET A 193 -18.59 20.23 8.36
N ASN A 194 -17.67 19.33 8.62
CA ASN A 194 -17.79 18.29 9.66
C ASN A 194 -16.74 18.44 10.79
N ASP A 195 -16.08 19.60 10.92
CA ASP A 195 -15.11 19.93 11.96
C ASP A 195 -13.87 18.99 12.02
N PHE A 196 -13.44 18.46 10.89
CA PHE A 196 -12.19 17.67 10.78
C PHE A 196 -10.98 18.48 10.33
N PHE A 197 -11.19 19.73 9.98
CA PHE A 197 -10.10 20.60 9.55
C PHE A 197 -9.07 20.79 10.66
N VAL A 198 -7.78 20.66 10.29
CA VAL A 198 -6.66 20.69 11.24
C VAL A 198 -5.78 21.90 10.93
N GLY A 199 -5.60 22.82 11.91
CA GLY A 199 -4.69 23.96 11.77
C GLY A 199 -3.22 23.55 11.70
N LEU A 200 -2.35 24.47 11.26
CA LEU A 200 -0.92 24.25 10.97
C LEU A 200 -0.13 23.64 12.14
N GLU A 201 -0.45 24.05 13.38
CA GLU A 201 0.22 23.49 14.57
C GLU A 201 -0.07 22.02 14.78
N ASP A 202 -1.22 21.56 14.31
CA ASP A 202 -1.78 20.25 14.59
C ASP A 202 -1.76 19.29 13.38
N LEU A 203 -1.31 19.72 12.20
CA LEU A 203 -1.20 18.89 10.98
C LEU A 203 -0.41 17.59 11.18
N TYR A 204 0.48 17.55 12.17
CA TYR A 204 1.18 16.30 12.52
C TYR A 204 0.24 15.18 12.98
N LYS A 205 -0.98 15.51 13.47
CA LYS A 205 -2.00 14.55 13.93
C LYS A 205 -2.55 13.71 12.78
N ILE A 206 -2.57 14.28 11.58
CA ILE A 206 -3.05 13.63 10.34
C ILE A 206 -1.90 13.23 9.40
N ASN A 207 -0.67 13.15 9.90
CA ASN A 207 0.50 12.79 9.10
C ASN A 207 0.30 11.50 8.30
N GLY A 208 0.58 11.58 6.97
CA GLY A 208 0.50 10.44 6.05
C GLY A 208 -0.93 10.13 5.58
N THR A 209 -1.93 10.92 5.97
CA THR A 209 -3.28 10.81 5.40
C THR A 209 -3.42 11.65 4.14
N PHE A 210 -4.34 11.29 3.27
CA PHE A 210 -4.64 12.05 2.06
C PHE A 210 -5.13 13.48 2.36
N LEU A 211 -5.82 13.67 3.50
CA LEU A 211 -6.23 15.01 3.98
C LEU A 211 -5.02 15.91 4.23
N MET A 212 -3.94 15.39 4.86
CA MET A 212 -2.73 16.17 5.09
C MET A 212 -2.11 16.70 3.78
N TYR A 213 -2.09 15.88 2.70
CA TYR A 213 -1.61 16.30 1.39
C TYR A 213 -2.40 17.48 0.85
N LYS A 214 -3.73 17.38 0.93
CA LYS A 214 -4.64 18.38 0.37
C LYS A 214 -4.76 19.64 1.25
N GLU A 215 -4.71 19.52 2.58
CA GLU A 215 -4.59 20.68 3.46
C GLU A 215 -3.25 21.39 3.25
N GLY A 216 -2.15 20.67 3.11
CA GLY A 216 -0.85 21.24 2.79
C GLY A 216 -0.85 22.01 1.46
N GLN A 217 -1.40 21.43 0.40
CA GLN A 217 -1.59 22.09 -0.90
C GLN A 217 -2.44 23.34 -0.76
N ASN A 218 -3.59 23.23 -0.11
CA ASN A 218 -4.54 24.33 0.06
C ASN A 218 -3.95 25.49 0.87
N PHE A 219 -3.17 25.18 1.91
CA PHE A 219 -2.45 26.21 2.66
C PHE A 219 -1.46 26.97 1.77
N LEU A 220 -0.71 26.27 0.93
CA LEU A 220 0.25 26.92 0.04
C LEU A 220 -0.43 27.76 -1.06
N GLU A 221 -1.58 27.33 -1.56
CA GLU A 221 -2.42 28.15 -2.45
C GLU A 221 -2.95 29.40 -1.73
N PHE A 222 -3.42 29.26 -0.49
CA PHE A 222 -3.82 30.41 0.34
C PHE A 222 -2.66 31.40 0.54
N VAL A 223 -1.44 30.91 0.81
CA VAL A 223 -0.25 31.76 0.94
C VAL A 223 0.04 32.48 -0.38
N LYS A 224 -0.01 31.77 -1.50
CA LYS A 224 0.19 32.35 -2.83
C LYS A 224 -0.81 33.45 -3.12
N ASP A 225 -2.11 33.19 -2.90
CA ASP A 225 -3.19 34.13 -3.20
C ASP A 225 -3.17 35.37 -2.29
N ARG A 226 -2.74 35.21 -1.03
CA ARG A 226 -2.80 36.29 -0.01
C ARG A 226 -1.49 37.05 0.15
N TYR A 227 -0.35 36.35 0.01
CA TYR A 227 0.98 36.88 0.35
C TYR A 227 1.98 36.84 -0.80
N GLY A 228 1.66 36.16 -1.89
CA GLY A 228 2.52 35.96 -3.06
C GLY A 228 3.19 34.57 -3.14
N GLU A 229 3.41 34.10 -4.37
CA GLU A 229 4.00 32.77 -4.63
C GLU A 229 5.45 32.68 -4.13
N ASP A 230 6.18 33.79 -4.11
CA ASP A 230 7.55 33.86 -3.59
C ASP A 230 7.65 33.42 -2.14
N LYS A 231 6.63 33.73 -1.31
CA LYS A 231 6.59 33.33 0.10
C LYS A 231 6.58 31.82 0.29
N VAL A 232 5.97 31.07 -0.63
CA VAL A 232 5.95 29.60 -0.58
C VAL A 232 7.39 29.05 -0.65
N PHE A 233 8.19 29.52 -1.60
CA PHE A 233 9.58 29.07 -1.77
C PHE A 233 10.52 29.65 -0.71
N LEU A 234 10.30 30.89 -0.26
CA LEU A 234 11.06 31.48 0.83
C LEU A 234 10.94 30.74 2.17
N MET A 235 9.83 30.02 2.44
CA MET A 235 9.75 29.15 3.60
C MET A 235 10.81 28.03 3.55
N MET A 236 11.13 27.54 2.37
CA MET A 236 12.19 26.53 2.23
C MET A 236 13.57 27.18 2.33
N ASP A 237 13.79 28.33 1.70
CA ASP A 237 15.05 29.07 1.75
C ASP A 237 15.43 29.48 3.18
N ASN A 238 14.44 29.80 4.01
CA ASN A 238 14.61 30.26 5.39
C ASN A 238 14.70 29.11 6.42
N ILE A 239 14.64 27.84 6.01
CA ILE A 239 14.56 26.70 6.94
C ILE A 239 15.74 26.61 7.91
N TRP A 240 16.90 27.09 7.49
CA TRP A 240 18.12 27.07 8.31
C TRP A 240 18.04 28.01 9.51
N MET A 241 17.22 29.05 9.46
CA MET A 241 17.17 30.14 10.46
C MET A 241 16.59 29.68 11.81
N TYR A 242 15.61 28.78 11.82
CA TYR A 242 14.91 28.38 13.03
C TYR A 242 14.87 26.85 13.22
N LYS A 243 14.82 26.41 14.49
CA LYS A 243 14.68 24.97 14.83
C LYS A 243 13.31 24.40 14.52
N LYS A 244 12.24 25.21 14.71
CA LYS A 244 10.85 24.83 14.45
C LYS A 244 10.40 25.43 13.12
N PHE A 245 9.84 24.62 12.23
CA PHE A 245 9.34 25.08 10.94
C PHE A 245 8.20 26.10 11.08
N SER A 246 7.37 26.00 12.15
CA SER A 246 6.36 27.04 12.47
C SER A 246 6.96 28.44 12.59
N LYS A 247 8.16 28.58 13.15
CA LYS A 247 8.85 29.86 13.26
C LYS A 247 9.41 30.34 11.90
N VAL A 248 9.72 29.42 11.00
CA VAL A 248 10.07 29.77 9.61
C VAL A 248 8.85 30.36 8.90
N VAL A 249 7.67 29.76 9.08
CA VAL A 249 6.39 30.26 8.50
C VAL A 249 6.08 31.66 9.04
N GLU A 250 6.12 31.84 10.37
CA GLU A 250 5.87 33.14 11.02
C GLU A 250 6.85 34.22 10.48
N TYR A 251 8.12 33.93 10.41
CA TYR A 251 9.14 34.85 9.91
C TYR A 251 8.90 35.21 8.44
N THR A 252 8.58 34.23 7.61
CA THR A 252 8.41 34.43 6.16
C THR A 252 7.14 35.21 5.84
N ILE A 253 6.06 35.00 6.58
CA ILE A 253 4.77 35.66 6.38
C ILE A 253 4.71 37.00 7.15
N GLY A 254 5.42 37.10 8.27
CA GLY A 254 5.41 38.29 9.13
C GLY A 254 4.25 38.35 10.11
N LYS A 255 3.62 37.18 10.41
CA LYS A 255 2.50 37.03 11.35
C LYS A 255 2.70 35.83 12.24
N SER A 256 2.07 35.79 13.41
CA SER A 256 2.07 34.62 14.26
C SER A 256 1.30 33.47 13.60
N LEU A 257 1.70 32.23 13.91
CA LEU A 257 1.05 31.03 13.35
C LEU A 257 -0.46 31.01 13.65
N LYS A 258 -0.85 31.48 14.83
CA LYS A 258 -2.25 31.56 15.24
C LYS A 258 -3.04 32.56 14.38
N GLU A 259 -2.46 33.71 14.05
CA GLU A 259 -3.10 34.69 13.16
C GLU A 259 -3.25 34.12 11.75
N ILE A 260 -2.22 33.42 11.26
CA ILE A 260 -2.24 32.77 9.95
C ILE A 260 -3.34 31.69 9.90
N ASP A 261 -3.45 30.84 10.93
CA ASP A 261 -4.49 29.81 11.03
C ASP A 261 -5.91 30.42 11.04
N VAL A 262 -6.09 31.51 11.78
CA VAL A 262 -7.39 32.22 11.82
C VAL A 262 -7.75 32.80 10.45
N GLU A 263 -6.80 33.41 9.75
CA GLU A 263 -7.03 33.97 8.42
C GLU A 263 -7.31 32.88 7.38
N TRP A 264 -6.57 31.77 7.44
CA TRP A 264 -6.77 30.65 6.54
C TRP A 264 -8.14 29.97 6.77
N LEU A 265 -8.51 29.73 8.01
CA LEU A 265 -9.82 29.18 8.35
C LEU A 265 -10.98 30.12 7.95
N ASP A 266 -10.83 31.45 8.15
CA ASP A 266 -11.81 32.44 7.71
C ASP A 266 -11.97 32.44 6.17
N TYR A 267 -10.83 32.35 5.44
CA TYR A 267 -10.84 32.24 3.98
C TYR A 267 -11.61 31.00 3.51
N LEU A 268 -11.37 29.84 4.14
CA LEU A 268 -12.05 28.59 3.79
C LEU A 268 -13.53 28.60 4.17
N LYS A 269 -13.88 29.14 5.34
CA LYS A 269 -15.28 29.30 5.78
C LYS A 269 -16.04 30.18 4.83
N LYS A 270 -15.50 31.33 4.44
CA LYS A 270 -16.13 32.24 3.46
C LYS A 270 -16.37 31.55 2.12
N LYS A 271 -15.39 30.74 1.66
CA LYS A 271 -15.50 29.97 0.41
C LYS A 271 -16.58 28.92 0.48
N TYR A 272 -16.64 28.10 1.52
CA TYR A 272 -17.46 26.89 1.54
C TYR A 272 -18.83 27.06 2.22
N LEU A 273 -18.95 27.89 3.26
CA LEU A 273 -20.24 28.12 3.91
C LEU A 273 -21.25 28.85 3.00
N SER A 274 -20.74 29.70 2.08
CA SER A 274 -21.59 30.30 1.05
C SER A 274 -22.21 29.24 0.11
N MET A 275 -21.48 28.15 -0.14
CA MET A 275 -21.99 27.02 -0.95
C MET A 275 -23.05 26.20 -0.19
N TYR A 276 -22.97 26.11 1.13
CA TYR A 276 -23.89 25.34 1.95
C TYR A 276 -25.35 25.84 1.80
N ALA A 277 -25.54 27.14 1.64
CA ALA A 277 -26.87 27.75 1.49
C ALA A 277 -27.57 27.38 0.15
N ILE A 278 -26.82 27.02 -0.88
CA ILE A 278 -27.31 26.78 -2.24
C ILE A 278 -27.16 25.33 -2.73
N LYS A 279 -26.48 24.48 -1.95
CA LYS A 279 -26.25 23.08 -2.29
C LYS A 279 -27.07 22.13 -1.42
N ASP A 280 -27.44 20.99 -1.97
CA ASP A 280 -28.18 19.93 -1.27
C ASP A 280 -27.29 19.23 -0.21
N GLN A 281 -27.96 18.77 0.88
CA GLN A 281 -27.33 17.94 1.90
C GLN A 281 -27.82 16.49 1.73
N PHE A 282 -26.93 15.50 1.84
CA PHE A 282 -27.27 14.08 1.66
C PHE A 282 -28.40 13.61 2.59
N ASN A 283 -28.31 13.94 3.87
CA ASN A 283 -29.28 13.50 4.88
C ASN A 283 -30.68 14.12 4.72
N VAL A 284 -30.81 15.21 3.93
CA VAL A 284 -32.09 15.91 3.70
C VAL A 284 -32.68 15.56 2.34
N ASN A 285 -31.82 15.48 1.32
CA ASN A 285 -32.25 15.44 -0.08
C ASN A 285 -32.11 14.05 -0.72
N SER A 286 -31.67 13.04 0.06
CA SER A 286 -31.57 11.64 -0.37
C SER A 286 -31.83 10.68 0.79
N LYS A 287 -32.10 9.40 0.46
CA LYS A 287 -32.24 8.34 1.44
C LYS A 287 -30.87 7.63 1.56
N ARG A 288 -30.30 7.64 2.77
CA ARG A 288 -29.07 6.92 3.07
C ARG A 288 -29.33 5.41 3.11
N ILE A 289 -28.41 4.60 2.60
CA ILE A 289 -28.49 3.14 2.55
C ILE A 289 -27.37 2.48 3.39
N THR A 290 -26.18 3.09 3.44
CA THR A 290 -25.08 2.63 4.30
C THR A 290 -24.62 3.77 5.20
N ASP A 291 -24.11 3.45 6.37
CA ASP A 291 -23.79 4.42 7.43
C ASP A 291 -22.29 4.65 7.63
N TRP A 292 -21.43 3.71 7.17
CA TRP A 292 -19.99 3.82 7.31
C TRP A 292 -19.22 3.03 6.24
N GLY A 293 -17.90 3.29 6.13
CA GLY A 293 -16.97 2.61 5.23
C GLY A 293 -16.83 3.32 3.89
N PHE A 294 -16.13 2.65 2.99
CA PHE A 294 -15.91 3.09 1.62
C PHE A 294 -16.72 2.16 0.71
N ASN A 295 -17.91 2.60 0.29
CA ASN A 295 -18.87 1.81 -0.45
C ASN A 295 -19.00 2.38 -1.87
N PHE A 296 -18.74 1.55 -2.90
CA PHE A 296 -18.70 1.95 -4.30
C PHE A 296 -19.49 1.04 -5.21
N SER A 297 -19.85 1.59 -6.37
CA SER A 297 -20.43 0.87 -7.50
C SER A 297 -21.69 0.06 -7.14
N PRO A 298 -22.74 0.72 -6.59
CA PRO A 298 -23.99 0.03 -6.27
C PRO A 298 -24.68 -0.45 -7.53
N VAL A 299 -25.07 -1.73 -7.60
CA VAL A 299 -25.88 -2.30 -8.68
C VAL A 299 -27.14 -2.94 -8.11
N PRO A 300 -28.32 -2.51 -8.55
CA PRO A 300 -29.59 -3.06 -8.06
C PRO A 300 -29.92 -4.39 -8.75
N TYR A 301 -30.37 -5.35 -7.96
CA TYR A 301 -30.94 -6.61 -8.47
C TYR A 301 -32.11 -7.07 -7.61
N LYS A 302 -33.18 -7.61 -8.24
CA LYS A 302 -34.39 -8.04 -7.57
C LYS A 302 -34.36 -9.55 -7.31
N ILE A 303 -34.51 -9.97 -6.06
CA ILE A 303 -34.61 -11.36 -5.63
C ILE A 303 -35.95 -11.48 -4.89
N ASP A 304 -36.84 -12.36 -5.32
CA ASP A 304 -38.12 -12.64 -4.65
C ASP A 304 -38.90 -11.37 -4.25
N ASP A 305 -39.06 -10.45 -5.15
CA ASP A 305 -39.76 -9.14 -4.98
C ASP A 305 -39.04 -8.14 -4.03
N ILE A 306 -37.87 -8.47 -3.52
CA ILE A 306 -37.03 -7.58 -2.73
C ILE A 306 -35.87 -7.06 -3.61
N THR A 307 -35.68 -5.76 -3.65
CA THR A 307 -34.54 -5.15 -4.34
C THR A 307 -33.35 -5.10 -3.40
N TYR A 308 -32.24 -5.67 -3.81
CA TYR A 308 -30.94 -5.58 -3.16
C TYR A 308 -30.01 -4.67 -3.97
N LEU A 309 -29.12 -3.95 -3.28
CA LEU A 309 -27.95 -3.31 -3.86
C LEU A 309 -26.73 -4.18 -3.58
N PHE A 310 -26.07 -4.64 -4.66
CA PHE A 310 -24.74 -5.25 -4.57
C PHE A 310 -23.70 -4.17 -4.78
N PHE A 311 -22.59 -4.21 -4.06
CA PHE A 311 -21.56 -3.16 -4.12
C PHE A 311 -20.22 -3.66 -3.61
N VAL A 312 -19.14 -3.01 -4.02
CA VAL A 312 -17.79 -3.27 -3.49
C VAL A 312 -17.52 -2.30 -2.35
N ALA A 313 -16.98 -2.79 -1.27
CA ALA A 313 -16.68 -1.95 -0.10
C ALA A 313 -15.47 -2.43 0.68
N ASN A 314 -14.79 -1.47 1.34
CA ASN A 314 -13.87 -1.73 2.42
C ASN A 314 -14.55 -1.36 3.75
N ARG A 315 -15.12 -2.36 4.41
CA ARG A 315 -15.79 -2.19 5.70
C ARG A 315 -15.00 -2.80 6.86
N ASN A 316 -14.20 -3.83 6.58
CA ASN A 316 -13.44 -4.56 7.59
C ASN A 316 -11.92 -4.59 7.31
N GLY A 317 -11.38 -3.58 6.62
CA GLY A 317 -9.97 -3.53 6.22
C GLY A 317 -9.63 -4.45 5.04
N TYR A 318 -10.65 -5.05 4.40
CA TYR A 318 -10.56 -5.82 3.18
C TYR A 318 -11.54 -5.29 2.14
N SER A 319 -11.10 -5.10 0.90
CA SER A 319 -12.03 -4.87 -0.20
C SER A 319 -12.80 -6.16 -0.49
N SER A 320 -14.13 -6.07 -0.54
CA SER A 320 -15.02 -7.24 -0.63
C SER A 320 -16.33 -6.88 -1.29
N LEU A 321 -17.04 -7.88 -1.83
CA LEU A 321 -18.38 -7.72 -2.38
C LEU A 321 -19.41 -7.89 -1.27
N TYR A 322 -20.34 -6.92 -1.16
CA TYR A 322 -21.41 -6.88 -0.19
C TYR A 322 -22.78 -6.76 -0.88
N LYS A 323 -23.83 -7.08 -0.14
CA LYS A 323 -25.21 -6.76 -0.52
C LYS A 323 -25.96 -6.15 0.66
N VAL A 324 -26.92 -5.27 0.36
CA VAL A 324 -27.85 -4.69 1.33
C VAL A 324 -29.23 -4.61 0.73
N LYS A 325 -30.27 -4.88 1.52
CA LYS A 325 -31.66 -4.72 1.11
C LYS A 325 -31.96 -3.22 0.93
N LEU A 326 -32.65 -2.86 -0.15
CA LEU A 326 -33.17 -1.51 -0.31
C LEU A 326 -34.39 -1.34 0.62
N PRO A 327 -34.30 -0.48 1.65
CA PRO A 327 -35.36 -0.37 2.65
C PRO A 327 -36.61 0.29 2.04
N LYS A 328 -37.80 -0.24 2.36
CA LYS A 328 -39.07 0.40 2.03
C LYS A 328 -39.26 1.67 2.88
N LYS A 329 -40.28 2.48 2.55
CA LYS A 329 -40.55 3.71 3.28
C LYS A 329 -40.95 3.35 4.74
N GLY A 330 -40.15 3.86 5.72
CA GLY A 330 -40.40 3.63 7.16
C GLY A 330 -39.67 2.40 7.73
N GLU A 331 -38.97 1.60 6.92
CA GLU A 331 -38.09 0.53 7.43
C GLU A 331 -36.74 1.10 7.88
N GLU A 332 -36.17 0.49 8.93
CA GLU A 332 -34.79 0.76 9.36
C GLU A 332 -33.78 0.25 8.34
N LEU A 333 -32.52 0.75 8.41
CA LEU A 333 -31.44 0.31 7.58
C LEU A 333 -30.96 -1.07 8.01
N ASP A 334 -30.87 -2.00 7.08
CA ASP A 334 -30.22 -3.29 7.30
C ASP A 334 -28.68 -3.15 7.23
N ASP A 335 -27.97 -3.92 8.05
CA ASP A 335 -26.51 -4.03 7.91
C ASP A 335 -26.15 -4.77 6.62
N PRO A 336 -25.18 -4.25 5.84
CA PRO A 336 -24.71 -4.95 4.67
C PRO A 336 -24.12 -6.31 4.97
N SER A 337 -24.60 -7.33 4.27
CA SER A 337 -24.09 -8.69 4.37
C SER A 337 -22.97 -8.95 3.38
N LEU A 338 -21.95 -9.70 3.81
CA LEU A 338 -20.80 -10.09 2.99
C LEU A 338 -21.22 -11.16 1.97
N VAL A 339 -20.90 -10.95 0.70
CA VAL A 339 -21.10 -11.92 -0.40
C VAL A 339 -19.78 -12.65 -0.70
N LEU A 340 -18.73 -11.90 -1.03
CA LEU A 340 -17.40 -12.47 -1.32
C LEU A 340 -16.33 -11.67 -0.58
N ARG A 341 -15.44 -12.38 0.12
CA ARG A 341 -14.34 -11.78 0.85
C ARG A 341 -13.10 -11.72 -0.02
N GLY A 342 -12.56 -10.53 -0.19
CA GLY A 342 -11.28 -10.29 -0.86
C GLY A 342 -10.09 -10.28 0.09
N GLU A 343 -8.91 -10.18 -0.46
CA GLU A 343 -7.61 -9.93 0.19
C GLU A 343 -7.17 -10.96 1.25
N LYS A 344 -7.78 -12.16 1.26
CA LYS A 344 -7.42 -13.26 2.17
C LYS A 344 -6.79 -14.48 1.48
N SER A 345 -6.84 -14.53 0.16
CA SER A 345 -6.29 -15.65 -0.61
C SER A 345 -5.73 -15.19 -1.95
N GLY A 346 -4.87 -16.00 -2.56
CA GLY A 346 -4.37 -15.73 -3.90
C GLY A 346 -5.43 -15.83 -5.02
N LYS A 347 -6.69 -16.14 -4.69
CA LYS A 347 -7.82 -16.10 -5.64
C LYS A 347 -8.32 -14.67 -5.85
N PHE A 348 -8.38 -13.87 -4.74
CA PHE A 348 -8.82 -12.49 -4.73
C PHE A 348 -7.79 -11.65 -3.96
N GLU A 349 -6.75 -11.18 -4.64
CA GLU A 349 -5.67 -10.41 -4.00
C GLU A 349 -6.07 -8.96 -3.73
N THR A 350 -6.93 -8.35 -4.58
CA THR A 350 -7.58 -7.04 -4.39
C THR A 350 -8.76 -6.87 -5.35
N PHE A 351 -9.79 -6.10 -4.97
CA PHE A 351 -10.99 -5.79 -5.78
C PHE A 351 -10.92 -4.40 -6.45
N HIS A 352 -9.81 -3.72 -6.41
CA HIS A 352 -9.62 -2.40 -7.02
C HIS A 352 -10.72 -1.38 -6.69
N LEU A 353 -10.96 -1.17 -5.41
CA LEU A 353 -12.09 -0.41 -4.86
C LEU A 353 -12.36 0.95 -5.55
N PHE A 354 -11.29 1.66 -5.93
CA PHE A 354 -11.38 2.99 -6.54
C PHE A 354 -11.23 3.00 -8.08
N ARG A 355 -10.90 1.86 -8.69
CA ARG A 355 -10.58 1.80 -10.12
C ARG A 355 -11.60 1.04 -10.95
N SER A 356 -12.34 0.13 -10.32
CA SER A 356 -13.24 -0.77 -11.05
C SER A 356 -14.65 -0.71 -10.51
N SER A 357 -15.63 -0.73 -11.41
CA SER A 357 -17.03 -0.93 -11.06
C SER A 357 -17.43 -2.38 -11.25
N ILE A 358 -18.56 -2.76 -10.69
CA ILE A 358 -19.22 -4.06 -10.94
C ILE A 358 -20.46 -3.86 -11.81
N ASP A 359 -20.97 -4.94 -12.37
CA ASP A 359 -22.23 -4.95 -13.09
C ASP A 359 -23.01 -6.23 -12.85
N VAL A 360 -24.33 -6.19 -13.06
CA VAL A 360 -25.22 -7.35 -12.92
C VAL A 360 -26.01 -7.54 -14.22
N SER A 361 -25.98 -8.77 -14.74
CA SER A 361 -26.76 -9.16 -15.89
C SER A 361 -28.25 -9.35 -15.58
N ASN A 362 -29.11 -9.39 -16.58
CA ASN A 362 -30.53 -9.59 -16.39
C ASN A 362 -30.89 -10.96 -15.75
N ASN A 363 -30.02 -11.95 -15.88
CA ASN A 363 -30.17 -13.29 -15.31
C ASN A 363 -29.52 -13.46 -13.91
N GLY A 364 -29.03 -12.36 -13.29
CA GLY A 364 -28.47 -12.39 -11.94
C GLY A 364 -27.00 -12.84 -11.83
N THR A 365 -26.23 -12.65 -12.87
CA THR A 365 -24.77 -12.85 -12.83
C THR A 365 -24.06 -11.53 -12.58
N ILE A 366 -23.23 -11.44 -11.53
CA ILE A 366 -22.39 -10.28 -11.24
C ILE A 366 -21.04 -10.48 -11.91
N ALA A 367 -20.61 -9.51 -12.74
CA ALA A 367 -19.26 -9.39 -13.24
C ALA A 367 -18.46 -8.42 -12.35
N PHE A 368 -17.30 -8.86 -11.85
CA PHE A 368 -16.39 -8.04 -11.08
C PHE A 368 -14.93 -8.39 -11.38
N VAL A 369 -14.03 -7.47 -11.11
CA VAL A 369 -12.60 -7.64 -11.35
C VAL A 369 -11.87 -7.86 -10.04
N SER A 370 -10.91 -8.78 -10.05
CA SER A 370 -9.97 -8.95 -8.94
C SER A 370 -8.58 -9.31 -9.47
N LYS A 371 -7.55 -8.77 -8.83
CA LYS A 371 -6.17 -9.16 -9.07
C LYS A 371 -5.95 -10.61 -8.67
N LYS A 372 -5.30 -11.36 -9.55
CA LYS A 372 -4.83 -12.72 -9.29
C LYS A 372 -3.42 -12.88 -9.85
N GLY A 373 -2.44 -12.90 -8.99
CA GLY A 373 -1.06 -12.95 -9.44
C GLY A 373 -0.61 -11.66 -10.11
N GLY A 374 -0.02 -11.76 -11.32
CA GLY A 374 0.50 -10.61 -12.06
C GLY A 374 -0.54 -9.82 -12.85
N THR A 375 -1.77 -10.31 -12.99
CA THR A 375 -2.81 -9.72 -13.85
C THR A 375 -4.16 -9.67 -13.17
N ASP A 376 -5.08 -8.88 -13.75
CA ASP A 376 -6.47 -8.87 -13.37
C ASP A 376 -7.26 -9.99 -14.05
N VAL A 377 -8.32 -10.42 -13.38
CA VAL A 377 -9.25 -11.46 -13.82
C VAL A 377 -10.67 -10.96 -13.61
N ILE A 378 -11.52 -11.11 -14.64
CA ILE A 378 -12.96 -10.90 -14.50
C ILE A 378 -13.56 -12.19 -13.95
N TYR A 379 -14.33 -12.09 -12.88
CA TYR A 379 -15.08 -13.19 -12.29
C TYR A 379 -16.57 -12.99 -12.51
N PHE A 380 -17.28 -14.11 -12.72
CA PHE A 380 -18.73 -14.15 -12.86
C PHE A 380 -19.32 -14.90 -11.69
N TYR A 381 -20.10 -14.20 -10.85
CA TYR A 381 -20.73 -14.75 -9.66
C TYR A 381 -22.23 -14.86 -9.90
N SER A 382 -22.80 -16.05 -9.70
CA SER A 382 -24.24 -16.31 -9.77
C SER A 382 -24.89 -15.95 -8.43
N ILE A 383 -25.83 -14.99 -8.46
CA ILE A 383 -26.60 -14.61 -7.28
C ILE A 383 -27.49 -15.77 -6.81
N LYS A 384 -28.02 -16.56 -7.76
CA LYS A 384 -28.92 -17.68 -7.49
C LYS A 384 -28.19 -18.86 -6.83
N ASP A 385 -27.01 -19.20 -7.34
CA ASP A 385 -26.27 -20.39 -6.92
C ASP A 385 -25.26 -20.08 -5.79
N ASP A 386 -25.07 -18.80 -5.47
CA ASP A 386 -24.11 -18.28 -4.46
C ASP A 386 -22.65 -18.72 -4.69
N GLU A 387 -22.24 -18.82 -5.97
CA GLU A 387 -20.90 -19.26 -6.35
C GLU A 387 -20.33 -18.54 -7.58
N ILE A 388 -19.01 -18.67 -7.74
CA ILE A 388 -18.33 -18.24 -8.97
C ILE A 388 -18.55 -19.30 -10.06
N ILE A 389 -19.30 -18.93 -11.10
CA ILE A 389 -19.64 -19.82 -12.21
C ILE A 389 -18.63 -19.78 -13.36
N ASN A 390 -17.92 -18.66 -13.53
CA ASN A 390 -16.94 -18.49 -14.61
C ASN A 390 -15.89 -17.44 -14.26
N LYS A 391 -14.80 -17.39 -15.02
CA LYS A 391 -13.77 -16.36 -14.96
C LYS A 391 -13.15 -16.16 -16.33
N PHE A 392 -12.70 -14.93 -16.61
CA PHE A 392 -11.99 -14.58 -17.82
C PHE A 392 -10.68 -13.88 -17.51
N ASN A 393 -9.60 -14.24 -18.18
CA ASN A 393 -8.32 -13.55 -18.20
C ASN A 393 -7.69 -13.67 -19.58
N SER A 394 -6.85 -12.70 -19.94
CA SER A 394 -6.18 -12.66 -21.24
C SER A 394 -4.71 -12.33 -21.04
N SER A 395 -3.82 -12.98 -21.81
CA SER A 395 -2.39 -12.66 -21.84
C SER A 395 -2.08 -11.31 -22.49
N GLN A 396 -3.05 -10.74 -23.21
CA GLN A 396 -2.92 -9.41 -23.84
C GLN A 396 -3.16 -8.26 -22.85
N LEU A 397 -3.75 -8.55 -21.68
CA LEU A 397 -4.18 -7.56 -20.70
C LEU A 397 -3.48 -7.75 -19.37
N ILE A 398 -2.95 -6.67 -18.83
CA ILE A 398 -2.32 -6.65 -17.51
C ILE A 398 -3.37 -6.22 -16.48
N SER A 399 -4.08 -5.11 -16.75
CA SER A 399 -5.13 -4.60 -15.85
C SER A 399 -6.47 -4.51 -16.57
N ILE A 400 -7.54 -4.76 -15.82
CA ILE A 400 -8.92 -4.73 -16.32
C ILE A 400 -9.78 -3.92 -15.32
N ALA A 401 -10.76 -3.17 -15.82
CA ALA A 401 -11.67 -2.41 -14.97
C ALA A 401 -13.07 -2.27 -15.59
N SER A 402 -14.06 -1.97 -14.74
CA SER A 402 -15.41 -1.52 -15.12
C SER A 402 -16.15 -2.41 -16.13
N PRO A 403 -16.31 -3.72 -15.87
CA PRO A 403 -17.04 -4.62 -16.76
C PRO A 403 -18.54 -4.25 -16.82
N LYS A 404 -19.14 -4.34 -18.02
CA LYS A 404 -20.56 -4.06 -18.29
C LYS A 404 -21.14 -5.05 -19.27
N PHE A 405 -22.28 -5.65 -18.91
CA PHE A 405 -23.01 -6.54 -19.78
C PHE A 405 -23.77 -5.80 -20.91
N SER A 406 -23.88 -6.46 -22.03
CA SER A 406 -24.85 -6.08 -23.07
C SER A 406 -26.30 -6.39 -22.62
N SER A 407 -27.28 -5.75 -23.22
CA SER A 407 -28.69 -5.93 -22.86
C SER A 407 -29.24 -7.37 -23.09
N ASP A 408 -28.59 -8.12 -23.99
CA ASP A 408 -28.90 -9.54 -24.28
C ASP A 408 -28.06 -10.53 -23.50
N ASN A 409 -27.14 -10.04 -22.60
CA ASN A 409 -26.19 -10.83 -21.78
C ASN A 409 -25.18 -11.67 -22.59
N LYS A 410 -24.99 -11.41 -23.90
CA LYS A 410 -24.08 -12.17 -24.77
C LYS A 410 -22.69 -11.56 -24.82
N LEU A 411 -22.56 -10.26 -24.59
CA LEU A 411 -21.33 -9.52 -24.67
C LEU A 411 -21.03 -8.86 -23.32
N LEU A 412 -19.71 -8.66 -23.05
CA LEU A 412 -19.22 -7.87 -21.96
C LEU A 412 -18.25 -6.83 -22.49
N THR A 413 -18.44 -5.55 -22.19
CA THR A 413 -17.45 -4.50 -22.46
C THR A 413 -16.73 -4.12 -21.18
N PHE A 414 -15.46 -3.75 -21.29
CA PHE A 414 -14.66 -3.32 -20.15
C PHE A 414 -13.45 -2.48 -20.60
N GLN A 415 -12.86 -1.78 -19.66
CA GLN A 415 -11.58 -1.09 -19.80
C GLN A 415 -10.43 -2.08 -19.59
N GLY A 416 -9.42 -2.07 -20.47
CA GLY A 416 -8.23 -2.90 -20.34
C GLY A 416 -6.94 -2.13 -20.58
N ILE A 417 -5.88 -2.45 -19.82
CA ILE A 417 -4.54 -1.90 -20.03
C ILE A 417 -3.62 -3.03 -20.50
N ASN A 418 -3.00 -2.82 -21.66
CA ASN A 418 -2.09 -3.75 -22.33
C ASN A 418 -0.60 -3.45 -22.00
N SER A 419 0.33 -4.13 -22.68
CA SER A 419 1.78 -3.93 -22.53
C SER A 419 2.28 -2.54 -22.94
N LYS A 420 1.54 -1.84 -23.82
CA LYS A 420 1.85 -0.45 -24.18
C LYS A 420 1.46 0.57 -23.11
N GLY A 421 0.71 0.14 -22.09
CA GLY A 421 0.18 1.04 -21.06
C GLY A 421 -1.06 1.82 -21.52
N TYR A 422 -1.64 1.48 -22.67
CA TYR A 422 -2.85 2.11 -23.19
C TYR A 422 -4.07 1.61 -22.43
N SER A 423 -4.93 2.54 -22.08
CA SER A 423 -6.22 2.27 -21.44
C SER A 423 -7.32 2.29 -22.50
N ASP A 424 -7.66 1.14 -23.03
CA ASP A 424 -8.54 0.95 -24.17
C ASP A 424 -9.83 0.21 -23.80
N ILE A 425 -10.83 0.32 -24.68
CA ILE A 425 -12.09 -0.40 -24.57
C ILE A 425 -11.98 -1.75 -25.29
N TYR A 426 -12.45 -2.77 -24.59
CA TYR A 426 -12.53 -4.14 -25.09
C TYR A 426 -13.95 -4.68 -25.03
N VAL A 427 -14.26 -5.62 -25.92
CA VAL A 427 -15.50 -6.42 -25.94
C VAL A 427 -15.14 -7.88 -25.90
N LEU A 428 -15.74 -8.60 -24.97
CA LEU A 428 -15.67 -10.06 -24.84
C LEU A 428 -17.02 -10.66 -25.23
N ASN A 429 -16.99 -11.59 -26.16
CA ASN A 429 -18.14 -12.45 -26.43
C ASN A 429 -18.14 -13.59 -25.37
N LEU A 430 -19.22 -13.69 -24.60
CA LEU A 430 -19.34 -14.64 -23.49
C LEU A 430 -19.64 -16.08 -23.91
N GLU A 431 -20.09 -16.30 -25.16
CA GLU A 431 -20.40 -17.63 -25.69
C GLU A 431 -19.10 -18.36 -26.12
N ASP A 432 -18.22 -17.68 -26.86
CA ASP A 432 -16.99 -18.25 -27.44
C ASP A 432 -15.70 -17.74 -26.83
N ASN A 433 -15.77 -16.79 -25.88
CA ASN A 433 -14.64 -16.12 -25.22
C ASN A 433 -13.72 -15.34 -26.18
N ILE A 434 -14.23 -14.89 -27.33
CA ILE A 434 -13.48 -14.05 -28.26
C ILE A 434 -13.36 -12.64 -27.69
N LEU A 435 -12.12 -12.15 -27.56
CA LEU A 435 -11.79 -10.79 -27.11
C LEU A 435 -11.49 -9.91 -28.34
N VAL A 436 -12.16 -8.76 -28.42
CA VAL A 436 -11.95 -7.75 -29.46
C VAL A 436 -11.55 -6.43 -28.82
N GLN A 437 -10.41 -5.87 -29.23
CA GLN A 437 -9.99 -4.51 -28.89
C GLN A 437 -10.77 -3.51 -29.77
N ILE A 438 -11.40 -2.52 -29.15
CA ILE A 438 -12.27 -1.55 -29.80
C ILE A 438 -11.54 -0.24 -30.08
N THR A 439 -10.80 0.29 -29.11
CA THR A 439 -9.90 1.43 -29.26
C THR A 439 -8.44 0.97 -29.09
N ASN A 440 -7.47 1.72 -29.63
CA ASN A 440 -6.05 1.38 -29.57
C ASN A 440 -5.22 2.65 -29.77
N ASP A 441 -5.14 3.46 -28.72
CA ASP A 441 -4.33 4.68 -28.69
C ASP A 441 -3.99 5.08 -27.25
N TYR A 442 -3.18 6.14 -27.07
CA TYR A 442 -2.69 6.57 -25.74
C TYR A 442 -3.73 7.36 -24.91
N TYR A 443 -4.94 7.61 -25.42
CA TYR A 443 -6.00 8.23 -24.64
C TYR A 443 -6.59 7.28 -23.62
N ASN A 444 -7.03 7.85 -22.49
CA ASN A 444 -7.63 7.07 -21.42
C ASN A 444 -9.12 6.85 -21.68
N ASP A 445 -9.46 5.74 -22.31
CA ASP A 445 -10.83 5.29 -22.54
C ASP A 445 -11.29 4.43 -21.37
N LYS A 446 -12.35 4.86 -20.69
CA LYS A 446 -12.83 4.22 -19.46
C LYS A 446 -14.35 4.22 -19.33
N ASP A 447 -14.82 3.45 -18.35
CA ASP A 447 -16.24 3.32 -17.99
C ASP A 447 -17.16 3.01 -19.18
N PRO A 448 -16.86 2.00 -20.01
CA PRO A 448 -17.66 1.68 -21.19
C PRO A 448 -19.02 1.10 -20.83
N ILE A 449 -20.04 1.45 -21.62
CA ILE A 449 -21.38 0.84 -21.60
C ILE A 449 -21.87 0.58 -23.02
N PHE A 450 -22.72 -0.44 -23.22
CA PHE A 450 -23.36 -0.65 -24.49
C PHE A 450 -24.47 0.38 -24.75
N GLY A 451 -24.54 0.87 -25.97
CA GLY A 451 -25.65 1.70 -26.46
C GLY A 451 -26.83 0.85 -26.92
N VAL A 452 -27.80 1.52 -27.53
CA VAL A 452 -29.02 0.87 -28.07
C VAL A 452 -28.69 -0.25 -29.06
N ASN A 453 -29.31 -1.42 -28.89
CA ASN A 453 -29.12 -2.60 -29.73
C ASN A 453 -27.68 -3.15 -29.81
N ASN A 454 -26.85 -2.85 -28.82
CA ASN A 454 -25.45 -3.31 -28.70
C ASN A 454 -24.55 -2.95 -29.90
N LYS A 455 -24.93 -1.95 -30.74
CA LYS A 455 -24.18 -1.52 -31.93
C LYS A 455 -23.13 -0.44 -31.64
N GLN A 456 -23.21 0.17 -30.51
CA GLN A 456 -22.31 1.24 -30.07
C GLN A 456 -21.84 0.96 -28.65
N ILE A 457 -20.66 1.48 -28.34
CA ILE A 457 -20.19 1.63 -26.97
C ILE A 457 -20.07 3.11 -26.64
N ILE A 458 -20.60 3.50 -25.50
CA ILE A 458 -20.45 4.83 -24.90
C ILE A 458 -19.42 4.74 -23.80
N PHE A 459 -18.48 5.68 -23.76
CA PHE A 459 -17.37 5.66 -22.82
C PHE A 459 -16.91 7.08 -22.47
N SER A 460 -16.19 7.21 -21.37
CA SER A 460 -15.49 8.44 -20.99
C SER A 460 -14.08 8.43 -21.57
N SER A 461 -13.63 9.55 -22.10
CA SER A 461 -12.28 9.68 -22.67
C SER A 461 -11.72 11.08 -22.51
N ASP A 462 -10.38 11.18 -22.33
CA ASP A 462 -9.62 12.42 -22.35
C ASP A 462 -9.14 12.85 -23.74
N ARG A 463 -9.65 12.19 -24.81
CA ARG A 463 -9.41 12.57 -26.23
C ARG A 463 -10.11 13.89 -26.60
N THR A 464 -9.73 14.96 -25.95
CA THR A 464 -10.31 16.29 -26.05
C THR A 464 -9.28 17.31 -26.51
N ALA A 465 -9.73 18.45 -27.05
CA ALA A 465 -8.84 19.48 -27.58
C ALA A 465 -9.33 20.88 -27.21
N GLY A 466 -8.47 21.87 -27.36
CA GLY A 466 -8.76 23.27 -27.15
C GLY A 466 -9.19 23.57 -25.72
N LYS A 467 -10.36 24.19 -25.54
CA LYS A 467 -10.87 24.53 -24.18
C LYS A 467 -11.26 23.33 -23.35
N TYR A 468 -11.34 22.14 -23.94
CA TYR A 468 -11.65 20.86 -23.27
C TYR A 468 -10.44 19.99 -23.02
N GLU A 469 -9.23 20.45 -23.38
CA GLU A 469 -7.98 19.71 -23.15
C GLU A 469 -7.84 19.32 -21.67
N GLU A 470 -7.34 18.12 -21.43
CA GLU A 470 -7.24 17.46 -20.10
C GLU A 470 -8.59 17.25 -19.38
N LYS A 471 -9.74 17.38 -20.10
CA LYS A 471 -11.07 17.11 -19.55
C LYS A 471 -11.67 15.87 -20.18
N ASN A 472 -12.10 14.93 -19.34
CA ASN A 472 -12.86 13.79 -19.85
C ASN A 472 -14.22 14.25 -20.36
N ASN A 473 -14.60 13.78 -21.54
CA ASN A 473 -15.94 13.91 -22.06
C ASN A 473 -16.51 12.54 -22.42
N ILE A 474 -17.81 12.46 -22.68
CA ILE A 474 -18.47 11.22 -23.09
C ILE A 474 -18.44 11.12 -24.62
N PHE A 475 -18.00 9.97 -25.08
CA PHE A 475 -17.90 9.61 -26.50
C PHE A 475 -18.72 8.38 -26.80
N SER A 476 -19.01 8.16 -28.07
CA SER A 476 -19.53 6.91 -28.62
C SER A 476 -18.62 6.38 -29.71
N ILE A 477 -18.47 5.07 -29.81
CA ILE A 477 -17.84 4.38 -30.92
C ILE A 477 -18.84 3.38 -31.54
N GLU A 478 -18.99 3.43 -32.85
CA GLU A 478 -19.78 2.46 -33.59
C GLU A 478 -18.96 1.19 -33.83
N LEU A 479 -19.47 0.03 -33.44
CA LEU A 479 -18.70 -1.23 -33.50
C LEU A 479 -18.35 -1.65 -34.94
N ASP A 480 -19.25 -1.40 -35.88
CA ASP A 480 -19.05 -1.78 -37.29
C ASP A 480 -18.05 -0.87 -38.02
N THR A 481 -18.17 0.45 -37.83
CA THR A 481 -17.39 1.45 -38.59
C THR A 481 -16.16 1.96 -37.82
N LYS A 482 -16.07 1.65 -36.51
CA LYS A 482 -15.08 2.19 -35.56
C LYS A 482 -15.06 3.72 -35.50
N LYS A 483 -16.14 4.37 -35.92
CA LYS A 483 -16.22 5.84 -35.90
C LYS A 483 -16.51 6.37 -34.50
N ILE A 484 -15.59 7.18 -33.96
CA ILE A 484 -15.71 7.84 -32.68
C ILE A 484 -16.39 9.21 -32.82
N LYS A 485 -17.30 9.56 -31.92
CA LYS A 485 -18.04 10.84 -31.90
C LYS A 485 -18.17 11.34 -30.47
N TYR A 486 -18.09 12.66 -30.30
CA TYR A 486 -18.49 13.32 -29.05
C TYR A 486 -19.99 13.14 -28.77
N LEU A 487 -20.33 12.85 -27.53
CA LEU A 487 -21.68 12.96 -26.99
C LEU A 487 -21.86 14.15 -26.04
N THR A 488 -20.77 14.62 -25.39
CA THR A 488 -20.81 15.81 -24.52
C THR A 488 -19.66 16.76 -24.87
N TYR A 489 -19.87 18.05 -24.62
CA TYR A 489 -18.90 19.12 -24.79
C TYR A 489 -18.90 19.99 -23.52
N LEU A 490 -18.23 19.53 -22.47
CA LEU A 490 -18.26 20.14 -21.15
C LEU A 490 -16.85 20.44 -20.62
N ASN A 491 -16.72 21.58 -19.96
CA ASN A 491 -15.48 21.95 -19.28
C ASN A 491 -15.46 21.36 -17.86
N GLY A 492 -15.45 20.06 -17.76
CA GLY A 492 -15.40 19.28 -16.52
C GLY A 492 -15.06 17.82 -16.83
N GLN A 493 -14.72 17.05 -15.80
CA GLN A 493 -14.43 15.63 -15.91
C GLN A 493 -15.74 14.84 -15.99
N CYS A 494 -16.13 14.38 -17.19
CA CYS A 494 -17.34 13.59 -17.37
C CYS A 494 -17.01 12.11 -17.29
N ASN A 495 -17.57 11.38 -16.30
CA ASN A 495 -17.26 9.99 -16.02
C ASN A 495 -18.52 9.15 -15.76
N ALA A 496 -18.35 7.82 -15.75
CA ALA A 496 -19.37 6.85 -15.37
C ALA A 496 -20.71 7.05 -16.08
N PRO A 497 -20.74 7.03 -17.44
CA PRO A 497 -21.99 7.14 -18.19
C PRO A 497 -22.90 5.94 -17.89
N ILE A 498 -24.20 6.17 -17.82
CA ILE A 498 -25.26 5.16 -17.74
C ILE A 498 -26.51 5.59 -18.52
N PHE A 499 -27.27 4.65 -19.02
CA PHE A 499 -28.58 4.92 -19.56
C PHE A 499 -29.69 4.73 -18.53
N ASN A 500 -30.81 5.45 -18.74
CA ASN A 500 -32.07 5.02 -18.16
C ASN A 500 -32.57 3.75 -18.89
N LYS A 501 -33.48 2.99 -18.25
CA LYS A 501 -34.01 1.74 -18.82
C LYS A 501 -34.62 1.88 -20.22
N ALA A 502 -35.16 3.05 -20.57
CA ALA A 502 -35.74 3.33 -21.87
C ALA A 502 -34.72 3.75 -22.93
N TYR A 503 -33.44 3.90 -22.59
CA TYR A 503 -32.38 4.43 -23.47
C TYR A 503 -32.72 5.80 -24.08
N THR A 504 -33.48 6.62 -23.38
CA THR A 504 -33.87 7.97 -23.81
C THR A 504 -33.06 9.07 -23.14
N LYS A 505 -32.42 8.76 -22.03
CA LYS A 505 -31.57 9.67 -21.25
C LYS A 505 -30.23 9.02 -20.95
N LEU A 506 -29.16 9.79 -21.08
CA LEU A 506 -27.83 9.43 -20.70
C LEU A 506 -27.45 10.24 -19.44
N TYR A 507 -27.18 9.53 -18.34
CA TYR A 507 -26.67 10.11 -17.07
C TYR A 507 -25.16 9.94 -17.02
N PHE A 508 -24.48 10.88 -16.38
CA PHE A 508 -23.04 10.83 -16.11
C PHE A 508 -22.68 11.73 -14.92
N THR A 509 -21.54 11.53 -14.31
CA THR A 509 -21.00 12.44 -13.30
C THR A 509 -20.14 13.50 -13.95
N SER A 510 -20.16 14.73 -13.42
CA SER A 510 -19.24 15.80 -13.84
C SER A 510 -18.96 16.80 -12.72
N ASP A 511 -17.74 17.34 -12.73
CA ASP A 511 -17.28 18.40 -11.84
C ASP A 511 -17.31 19.80 -12.49
N MET A 512 -18.07 20.01 -13.56
CA MET A 512 -18.04 21.26 -14.33
C MET A 512 -18.44 22.52 -13.57
N ASP A 513 -19.05 22.38 -12.39
CA ASP A 513 -19.35 23.48 -11.43
C ASP A 513 -18.51 23.41 -10.14
N GLY A 514 -17.37 22.70 -10.17
CA GLY A 514 -16.44 22.50 -9.07
C GLY A 514 -16.82 21.41 -8.09
N VAL A 515 -17.90 20.66 -8.36
CA VAL A 515 -18.38 19.56 -7.51
C VAL A 515 -18.87 18.42 -8.36
N ASP A 516 -18.37 17.20 -8.13
CA ASP A 516 -18.89 16.02 -8.80
C ASP A 516 -20.38 15.81 -8.50
N ASN A 517 -21.20 15.96 -9.50
CA ASN A 517 -22.65 15.75 -9.44
C ASN A 517 -23.13 14.97 -10.65
N ILE A 518 -24.35 14.44 -10.60
CA ILE A 518 -25.00 13.72 -11.68
C ILE A 518 -25.69 14.70 -12.63
N TYR A 519 -25.43 14.54 -13.92
CA TYR A 519 -26.04 15.29 -15.01
C TYR A 519 -26.75 14.35 -15.97
N GLU A 520 -27.69 14.86 -16.75
CA GLU A 520 -28.36 14.15 -17.82
C GLU A 520 -28.35 14.91 -19.12
N VAL A 521 -28.37 14.18 -20.20
CA VAL A 521 -28.70 14.66 -21.57
C VAL A 521 -29.73 13.73 -22.21
N ASP A 522 -30.62 14.29 -23.03
CA ASP A 522 -31.52 13.46 -23.79
C ASP A 522 -30.76 12.74 -24.91
N TYR A 523 -31.07 11.46 -25.09
CA TYR A 523 -30.41 10.60 -26.08
C TYR A 523 -31.42 10.02 -27.03
N LYS A 524 -31.16 10.19 -28.33
CA LYS A 524 -32.03 9.68 -29.40
C LYS A 524 -31.21 9.35 -30.65
N ASN A 525 -31.46 8.18 -31.24
CA ASN A 525 -30.84 7.76 -32.52
C ASN A 525 -29.29 7.89 -32.52
N GLY A 526 -28.63 7.47 -31.45
CA GLY A 526 -27.17 7.51 -31.36
C GLY A 526 -26.56 8.90 -31.11
N LYS A 527 -27.37 9.90 -30.77
CA LYS A 527 -26.92 11.28 -30.53
C LYS A 527 -27.53 11.85 -29.23
N THR A 528 -26.86 12.79 -28.64
CA THR A 528 -27.39 13.59 -27.55
C THR A 528 -27.97 14.90 -28.09
N ASN A 529 -28.95 15.49 -27.37
CA ASN A 529 -29.30 16.89 -27.58
C ASN A 529 -28.18 17.80 -27.07
N SER A 530 -28.23 19.09 -27.39
CA SER A 530 -27.20 20.06 -27.00
C SER A 530 -27.39 20.66 -25.61
N VAL A 531 -28.29 20.10 -24.79
CA VAL A 531 -28.68 20.66 -23.49
C VAL A 531 -28.40 19.66 -22.39
N VAL A 532 -27.55 20.03 -21.46
CA VAL A 532 -27.25 19.24 -20.26
C VAL A 532 -28.02 19.78 -19.06
N ARG A 533 -28.64 18.89 -18.31
CA ARG A 533 -29.39 19.20 -17.08
C ARG A 533 -28.71 18.62 -15.86
N LYS A 534 -28.65 19.35 -14.76
CA LYS A 534 -28.10 18.91 -13.49
C LYS A 534 -29.18 18.20 -12.67
N ILE A 535 -28.94 16.94 -12.29
CA ILE A 535 -29.90 16.10 -11.54
C ILE A 535 -29.69 16.16 -10.04
N THR A 536 -28.41 16.24 -9.61
CA THR A 536 -28.05 16.38 -8.20
C THR A 536 -27.27 17.65 -7.99
N ASN A 537 -27.39 18.27 -6.81
CA ASN A 537 -26.65 19.49 -6.46
C ASN A 537 -26.00 19.39 -5.08
N TYR A 538 -25.39 18.24 -4.78
CA TYR A 538 -24.74 18.00 -3.48
C TYR A 538 -23.47 18.83 -3.31
N ILE A 539 -23.12 19.08 -2.03
CA ILE A 539 -22.04 19.99 -1.68
C ILE A 539 -20.66 19.32 -1.77
N THR A 540 -20.55 18.00 -1.59
CA THR A 540 -19.25 17.30 -1.55
C THR A 540 -18.94 16.56 -2.86
N GLY A 541 -19.56 15.42 -3.14
CA GLY A 541 -19.35 14.67 -4.37
C GLY A 541 -20.22 13.43 -4.50
N VAL A 542 -20.61 13.11 -5.73
CA VAL A 542 -21.48 11.97 -6.10
C VAL A 542 -20.79 11.16 -7.20
N PHE A 543 -20.78 9.84 -7.07
CA PHE A 543 -20.03 8.91 -7.93
C PHE A 543 -20.85 7.67 -8.27
N THR A 544 -20.50 7.01 -9.38
CA THR A 544 -21.02 5.70 -9.80
C THR A 544 -22.56 5.60 -9.76
N PRO A 545 -23.28 6.47 -10.49
CA PRO A 545 -24.75 6.43 -10.51
C PRO A 545 -25.27 5.13 -11.14
N ARG A 546 -26.48 4.70 -10.71
CA ARG A 546 -27.26 3.60 -11.31
C ARG A 546 -28.74 3.89 -11.18
N GLU A 547 -29.52 3.61 -12.21
CA GLU A 547 -30.97 3.63 -12.12
C GLU A 547 -31.46 2.36 -11.42
N ILE A 548 -32.35 2.51 -10.43
CA ILE A 548 -33.00 1.39 -9.73
C ILE A 548 -34.29 1.01 -10.47
N ILE A 549 -35.30 1.87 -10.37
CA ILE A 549 -36.61 1.71 -10.99
C ILE A 549 -37.22 3.12 -11.21
N ASN A 550 -37.86 3.38 -12.33
CA ASN A 550 -38.76 4.52 -12.58
C ASN A 550 -38.28 5.86 -11.96
N ASN A 551 -37.26 6.44 -12.52
CA ASN A 551 -36.69 7.71 -12.09
C ASN A 551 -36.10 7.71 -10.64
N GLU A 552 -35.75 6.56 -10.10
CA GLU A 552 -34.96 6.49 -8.84
C GLU A 552 -33.54 6.04 -9.14
N ILE A 553 -32.57 6.81 -8.70
CA ILE A 553 -31.13 6.52 -8.87
C ILE A 553 -30.48 6.20 -7.52
N THR A 554 -29.50 5.29 -7.56
CA THR A 554 -28.56 5.05 -6.47
C THR A 554 -27.18 5.52 -6.87
N PHE A 555 -26.37 5.92 -5.90
CA PHE A 555 -25.00 6.42 -6.11
C PHE A 555 -24.18 6.34 -4.83
N SER A 556 -22.87 6.46 -4.99
CA SER A 556 -21.92 6.66 -3.88
C SER A 556 -21.77 8.15 -3.63
N GLY A 557 -22.02 8.62 -2.40
CA GLY A 557 -21.85 10.00 -1.99
C GLY A 557 -20.75 10.14 -0.94
N PHE A 558 -19.89 11.16 -1.06
CA PHE A 558 -18.85 11.46 -0.10
C PHE A 558 -19.38 12.37 1.00
N ASN A 559 -19.35 11.90 2.24
CA ASN A 559 -19.80 12.67 3.40
C ASN A 559 -19.15 12.14 4.67
N ASN A 560 -18.66 13.05 5.51
CA ASN A 560 -18.07 12.72 6.80
C ASN A 560 -16.88 11.73 6.64
N PHE A 561 -16.00 12.03 5.70
CA PHE A 561 -14.81 11.22 5.38
C PHE A 561 -15.11 9.76 4.99
N ALA A 562 -16.29 9.46 4.51
CA ALA A 562 -16.77 8.16 4.09
C ALA A 562 -17.50 8.25 2.74
N PHE A 563 -17.48 7.13 2.00
CA PHE A 563 -18.33 6.96 0.83
C PHE A 563 -19.51 6.09 1.22
N ASN A 564 -20.68 6.68 1.26
CA ASN A 564 -21.93 6.00 1.60
C ASN A 564 -22.84 5.86 0.38
N LEU A 565 -23.66 4.80 0.36
CA LEU A 565 -24.67 4.62 -0.66
C LEU A 565 -25.93 5.41 -0.32
N PHE A 566 -26.48 6.05 -1.34
CA PHE A 566 -27.70 6.83 -1.25
C PHE A 566 -28.63 6.51 -2.41
N THR A 567 -29.94 6.78 -2.23
CA THR A 567 -30.93 6.80 -3.30
C THR A 567 -31.65 8.13 -3.35
N LYS A 568 -32.02 8.55 -4.55
CA LYS A 568 -32.78 9.78 -4.80
C LYS A 568 -33.77 9.56 -5.94
N LYS A 569 -35.04 10.01 -5.77
CA LYS A 569 -35.99 10.11 -6.86
C LYS A 569 -35.67 11.34 -7.71
N ILE A 570 -35.69 11.16 -9.01
CA ILE A 570 -35.54 12.23 -9.98
C ILE A 570 -36.93 12.85 -10.17
N ASP A 571 -37.14 14.05 -9.71
CA ASP A 571 -38.38 14.81 -9.85
C ASP A 571 -38.24 15.75 -11.05
N GLU A 572 -38.78 15.34 -12.19
CA GLU A 572 -38.71 16.11 -13.45
C GLU A 572 -39.37 17.49 -13.36
N THR A 573 -40.33 17.68 -12.44
CA THR A 573 -41.01 18.97 -12.26
C THR A 573 -40.20 19.98 -11.50
N LYS A 574 -39.20 19.54 -10.72
CA LYS A 574 -38.31 20.41 -9.89
C LYS A 574 -36.98 20.73 -10.54
N ILE A 575 -36.71 20.18 -11.71
CA ILE A 575 -35.51 20.55 -12.49
C ILE A 575 -35.78 21.95 -13.04
N ASP A 576 -35.29 22.98 -12.33
CA ASP A 576 -35.41 24.36 -12.77
C ASP A 576 -34.58 24.55 -14.05
N SER A 577 -35.26 24.46 -15.17
CA SER A 577 -34.68 24.46 -16.53
C SER A 577 -33.86 25.74 -16.82
N ASN A 578 -34.13 26.83 -16.16
CA ASN A 578 -33.51 28.14 -16.43
C ASN A 578 -32.15 28.35 -15.68
N LYS A 579 -31.88 27.62 -14.60
CA LYS A 579 -30.63 27.78 -13.82
C LYS A 579 -29.55 26.73 -14.06
N ILE A 580 -29.92 25.59 -14.65
CA ILE A 580 -29.08 24.38 -14.65
C ILE A 580 -28.81 23.86 -16.08
N ALA A 581 -29.50 24.35 -17.10
CA ALA A 581 -29.28 23.93 -18.47
C ALA A 581 -28.15 24.71 -19.15
N LYS A 582 -27.12 24.03 -19.56
CA LYS A 582 -26.03 24.61 -20.39
C LYS A 582 -26.11 24.04 -21.79
N LYS A 583 -26.07 24.91 -22.82
CA LYS A 583 -25.96 24.50 -24.19
C LYS A 583 -24.50 24.10 -24.49
N PHE A 584 -24.33 23.03 -25.24
CA PHE A 584 -22.98 22.61 -25.70
C PHE A 584 -22.38 23.68 -26.60
N ASP A 585 -21.10 23.96 -26.34
CA ASP A 585 -20.30 24.78 -27.23
C ASP A 585 -19.33 23.87 -28.00
N THR A 586 -19.63 23.65 -29.26
CA THR A 586 -18.87 22.78 -30.18
C THR A 586 -17.71 23.49 -30.89
N THR A 587 -17.49 24.78 -30.59
CA THR A 587 -16.39 25.56 -31.23
C THR A 587 -15.03 25.02 -30.77
N ASN A 588 -14.12 24.77 -31.70
CA ASN A 588 -12.76 24.29 -31.46
C ASN A 588 -12.67 22.98 -30.63
N ALA A 589 -13.66 22.12 -30.79
CA ALA A 589 -13.70 20.81 -30.12
C ALA A 589 -13.24 19.67 -31.03
N GLU A 590 -12.64 19.96 -32.18
CA GLU A 590 -12.11 18.93 -33.06
C GLU A 590 -10.97 18.20 -32.37
N TRP A 591 -11.14 16.88 -32.22
CA TRP A 591 -10.13 16.01 -31.69
C TRP A 591 -9.07 15.71 -32.76
N LYS A 592 -7.80 15.99 -32.43
CA LYS A 592 -6.62 15.59 -33.20
C LYS A 592 -5.63 14.94 -32.25
N ALA A 593 -5.02 13.86 -32.68
CA ALA A 593 -3.93 13.25 -31.92
C ALA A 593 -2.80 14.26 -31.73
N ASN A 594 -2.42 14.53 -30.50
CA ASN A 594 -1.24 15.32 -30.20
C ASN A 594 -0.01 14.44 -30.44
N ILE A 595 0.93 14.92 -31.24
CA ILE A 595 2.22 14.25 -31.40
C ILE A 595 3.16 14.85 -30.37
N TYR A 596 3.48 14.04 -29.36
CA TYR A 596 4.52 14.41 -28.38
C TYR A 596 5.87 14.01 -28.96
N SER A 597 6.84 14.91 -28.90
CA SER A 597 8.21 14.64 -29.32
C SER A 597 9.20 15.19 -28.31
N ALA A 598 9.59 14.35 -27.37
CA ALA A 598 10.81 14.63 -26.65
C ALA A 598 11.99 14.41 -27.61
N THR A 599 12.96 15.32 -27.64
CA THR A 599 14.18 15.11 -28.42
C THR A 599 15.13 14.19 -27.65
N PRO A 600 15.13 12.88 -27.91
CA PRO A 600 16.01 11.97 -27.19
C PRO A 600 17.47 12.22 -27.58
N VAL A 601 18.34 12.22 -26.60
CA VAL A 601 19.81 12.20 -26.86
C VAL A 601 20.20 10.80 -27.32
N LYS A 602 19.57 9.75 -26.74
CA LYS A 602 19.77 8.37 -27.14
C LYS A 602 18.57 7.52 -26.70
N SER A 603 18.06 6.68 -27.58
CA SER A 603 16.95 5.75 -27.30
C SER A 603 17.37 4.29 -27.36
N ASP A 604 16.54 3.41 -26.82
CA ASP A 604 16.70 1.95 -26.86
C ASP A 604 18.02 1.40 -26.33
N VAL A 605 18.63 2.09 -25.37
CA VAL A 605 19.83 1.59 -24.70
C VAL A 605 19.42 0.43 -23.77
N VAL A 606 20.00 -0.75 -24.00
CA VAL A 606 19.77 -1.90 -23.12
C VAL A 606 20.30 -1.59 -21.72
N TYR A 607 19.50 -1.92 -20.71
CA TYR A 607 19.90 -1.75 -19.32
C TYR A 607 21.03 -2.73 -18.94
N GLU A 608 22.13 -2.19 -18.50
CA GLU A 608 23.25 -2.95 -17.91
C GLU A 608 23.30 -2.68 -16.40
N LYS A 609 23.46 -3.73 -15.61
CA LYS A 609 23.52 -3.64 -14.14
C LYS A 609 24.75 -2.85 -13.70
N GLN A 610 24.53 -1.73 -13.06
CA GLN A 610 25.56 -0.94 -12.40
C GLN A 610 25.26 -0.91 -10.89
N TYR A 611 26.22 -1.38 -10.10
CA TYR A 611 26.05 -1.46 -8.66
C TYR A 611 26.53 -0.17 -8.00
N SER A 612 25.74 0.28 -7.05
CA SER A 612 26.05 1.43 -6.22
C SER A 612 25.68 1.17 -4.76
N LEU A 613 26.25 1.94 -3.86
CA LEU A 613 26.06 1.82 -2.43
C LEU A 613 24.61 2.20 -2.05
N ASP A 614 23.91 1.30 -1.37
CA ASP A 614 22.63 1.60 -0.74
C ASP A 614 22.84 2.22 0.63
N TYR A 615 23.63 1.54 1.45
CA TYR A 615 24.03 2.03 2.75
C TYR A 615 25.32 1.36 3.24
N ALA A 616 26.06 2.08 4.07
CA ALA A 616 27.14 1.56 4.90
C ALA A 616 26.86 2.02 6.33
N GLN A 617 26.71 1.10 7.25
CA GLN A 617 26.33 1.40 8.63
C GLN A 617 27.24 0.65 9.58
N SER A 618 27.83 1.37 10.54
CA SER A 618 28.42 0.76 11.72
C SER A 618 27.34 0.54 12.78
N GLN A 619 27.40 -0.59 13.44
CA GLN A 619 26.41 -0.98 14.43
C GLN A 619 27.09 -1.63 15.63
N ILE A 620 26.57 -1.34 16.82
CA ILE A 620 26.86 -2.09 18.04
C ILE A 620 25.57 -2.86 18.38
N SER A 621 25.69 -4.17 18.51
CA SER A 621 24.59 -5.07 18.85
C SER A 621 24.97 -5.84 20.12
N THR A 622 24.04 -6.00 21.03
CA THR A 622 24.21 -6.84 22.22
C THR A 622 23.22 -8.00 22.15
N SER A 623 23.74 -9.21 22.18
CA SER A 623 22.96 -10.45 22.18
C SER A 623 23.27 -11.24 23.44
N PRO A 624 22.29 -11.84 24.13
CA PRO A 624 22.55 -12.76 25.23
C PRO A 624 23.39 -13.98 24.85
N VAL A 625 23.37 -14.35 23.57
CA VAL A 625 24.09 -15.51 23.03
C VAL A 625 25.51 -15.15 22.57
N TYR A 626 25.67 -13.94 21.99
CA TYR A 626 26.91 -13.53 21.32
C TYR A 626 27.65 -12.38 22.02
N GLY A 627 27.13 -11.86 23.14
CA GLY A 627 27.68 -10.70 23.83
C GLY A 627 27.50 -9.39 23.06
N THR A 628 28.32 -8.41 23.38
CA THR A 628 28.34 -7.10 22.68
C THR A 628 29.26 -7.19 21.47
N GLN A 629 28.77 -6.82 20.33
CA GLN A 629 29.45 -6.93 19.04
C GLN A 629 29.43 -5.59 18.32
N GLY A 630 30.58 -5.19 17.79
CA GLY A 630 30.67 -3.99 16.96
C GLY A 630 31.13 -4.31 15.55
N GLY A 631 30.52 -3.66 14.56
CA GLY A 631 30.89 -3.93 13.19
C GLY A 631 30.22 -3.03 12.15
N ALA A 632 30.32 -3.42 10.88
CA ALA A 632 29.77 -2.72 9.75
C ALA A 632 28.93 -3.66 8.87
N VAL A 633 27.86 -3.12 8.33
CA VAL A 633 27.07 -3.73 7.26
C VAL A 633 27.10 -2.80 6.07
N ILE A 634 27.43 -3.35 4.91
CA ILE A 634 27.45 -2.64 3.63
C ILE A 634 26.46 -3.34 2.70
N SER A 635 25.61 -2.58 2.05
CA SER A 635 24.69 -3.06 1.00
C SER A 635 24.94 -2.33 -0.30
N LEU A 636 25.07 -3.10 -1.37
CA LEU A 636 25.16 -2.62 -2.74
C LEU A 636 24.02 -3.23 -3.54
N SER A 637 23.37 -2.46 -4.39
CA SER A 637 22.42 -3.02 -5.35
C SER A 637 22.52 -2.37 -6.72
N ASP A 638 21.95 -3.01 -7.73
CA ASP A 638 21.74 -2.39 -9.02
C ASP A 638 20.68 -1.26 -8.93
N LEU A 639 20.52 -0.47 -9.97
CA LEU A 639 19.61 0.68 -9.95
C LEU A 639 18.15 0.25 -9.71
N LEU A 640 17.74 -0.91 -10.19
CA LEU A 640 16.38 -1.43 -10.05
C LEU A 640 16.14 -2.16 -8.73
N GLY A 641 17.18 -2.42 -7.93
CA GLY A 641 17.10 -3.17 -6.67
C GLY A 641 16.90 -4.67 -6.85
N ASN A 642 17.10 -5.17 -8.07
CA ASN A 642 16.89 -6.57 -8.41
C ASN A 642 18.02 -7.49 -7.97
N ASP A 643 19.22 -6.99 -7.93
CA ASP A 643 20.44 -7.74 -7.61
C ASP A 643 21.19 -7.06 -6.46
N ASN A 644 21.28 -7.73 -5.31
CA ASN A 644 21.75 -7.12 -4.08
C ASN A 644 22.93 -7.87 -3.51
N TYR A 645 23.95 -7.15 -3.07
CA TYR A 645 25.10 -7.67 -2.35
C TYR A 645 25.11 -7.14 -0.94
N TYR A 646 25.28 -8.04 0.04
CA TYR A 646 25.40 -7.69 1.45
C TYR A 646 26.73 -8.13 1.96
N PHE A 647 27.45 -7.23 2.56
CA PHE A 647 28.72 -7.49 3.23
C PHE A 647 28.58 -7.17 4.70
N LEU A 648 28.90 -8.15 5.56
CA LEU A 648 28.87 -8.04 7.00
C LEU A 648 30.28 -8.25 7.54
N LEU A 649 30.74 -7.34 8.38
CA LEU A 649 32.01 -7.44 9.07
C LEU A 649 31.81 -6.97 10.52
N TYR A 650 32.06 -7.84 11.49
CA TYR A 650 32.09 -7.43 12.90
C TYR A 650 33.09 -8.28 13.71
N ASN A 651 33.49 -7.76 14.83
CA ASN A 651 34.44 -8.42 15.75
C ASN A 651 33.76 -8.68 17.09
N THR A 652 34.02 -9.85 17.68
CA THR A 652 33.45 -10.32 18.95
C THR A 652 34.52 -10.52 20.04
N ALA A 653 35.77 -10.06 19.81
CA ALA A 653 36.86 -10.19 20.78
C ALA A 653 36.52 -9.46 22.08
N THR A 654 36.70 -10.15 23.17
CA THR A 654 36.60 -9.59 24.54
C THR A 654 37.96 -9.18 25.09
N VAL A 655 39.05 -9.71 24.55
CA VAL A 655 40.45 -9.41 24.90
C VAL A 655 41.28 -9.23 23.62
N GLN A 656 42.35 -8.45 23.70
CA GLN A 656 43.20 -8.08 22.57
C GLN A 656 43.83 -9.28 21.85
N SER A 657 44.22 -10.31 22.60
CA SER A 657 44.79 -11.54 22.03
C SER A 657 43.86 -12.34 21.14
N GLU A 658 42.56 -12.12 21.22
CA GLU A 658 41.54 -12.81 20.45
C GLU A 658 41.09 -12.02 19.22
N PHE A 659 41.58 -10.81 19.04
CA PHE A 659 41.07 -9.88 18.03
C PHE A 659 41.08 -10.49 16.64
N LEU A 660 42.18 -11.11 16.19
CA LEU A 660 42.28 -11.70 14.88
C LEU A 660 41.41 -12.97 14.70
N ASN A 661 41.15 -13.71 15.79
CA ASN A 661 40.34 -14.93 15.75
C ASN A 661 38.82 -14.70 15.90
N SER A 662 38.41 -13.47 16.17
CA SER A 662 37.05 -13.11 16.51
C SER A 662 36.36 -12.34 15.39
N PHE A 663 36.94 -12.30 14.19
CA PHE A 663 36.28 -11.68 13.05
C PHE A 663 35.11 -12.54 12.51
N ASN A 664 33.99 -11.90 12.35
CA ASN A 664 32.81 -12.46 11.70
C ASN A 664 32.60 -11.73 10.38
N ILE A 665 32.61 -12.50 9.30
CA ILE A 665 32.53 -11.99 7.93
C ILE A 665 31.44 -12.76 7.21
N SER A 666 30.60 -12.07 6.45
CA SER A 666 29.68 -12.69 5.50
C SER A 666 29.60 -11.87 4.23
N LEU A 667 29.64 -12.52 3.09
CA LEU A 667 29.36 -11.98 1.78
C LEU A 667 28.20 -12.76 1.17
N GLN A 668 27.14 -12.06 0.81
CA GLN A 668 25.93 -12.66 0.27
C GLN A 668 25.46 -11.88 -0.96
N ARG A 669 25.03 -12.62 -1.99
CA ARG A 669 24.27 -12.09 -3.14
C ARG A 669 22.84 -12.59 -3.08
N VAL A 670 21.87 -11.70 -3.39
CA VAL A 670 20.45 -12.03 -3.48
C VAL A 670 19.91 -11.47 -4.80
N ASP A 671 19.32 -12.34 -5.61
CA ASP A 671 18.65 -11.99 -6.87
C ASP A 671 17.13 -12.03 -6.68
N LEU A 672 16.47 -10.87 -6.89
CA LEU A 672 15.02 -10.66 -6.78
C LEU A 672 14.36 -10.44 -8.14
N SER A 673 15.10 -10.55 -9.24
CA SER A 673 14.63 -10.22 -10.59
C SER A 673 13.59 -11.18 -11.16
N ARG A 674 13.37 -12.32 -10.49
CA ARG A 674 12.47 -13.38 -10.93
C ARG A 674 11.54 -13.81 -9.82
N ARG A 675 10.49 -14.54 -10.16
CA ARG A 675 9.59 -15.15 -9.18
C ARG A 675 10.32 -16.02 -8.18
N SER A 676 11.27 -16.82 -8.64
CA SER A 676 12.16 -17.61 -7.77
C SER A 676 13.29 -16.71 -7.28
N ASN A 677 13.15 -16.15 -6.09
CA ASN A 677 14.21 -15.37 -5.46
C ASN A 677 15.24 -16.33 -4.90
N TYR A 678 16.50 -16.12 -5.24
CA TYR A 678 17.58 -16.95 -4.71
C TYR A 678 18.71 -16.11 -4.14
N GLY A 679 19.40 -16.68 -3.17
CA GLY A 679 20.56 -16.07 -2.56
C GLY A 679 21.64 -17.12 -2.30
N TYR A 680 22.89 -16.70 -2.37
CA TYR A 680 24.02 -17.53 -2.00
C TYR A 680 25.12 -16.68 -1.40
N GLY A 681 25.95 -17.30 -0.61
CA GLY A 681 27.03 -16.57 0.05
C GLY A 681 28.00 -17.47 0.77
N ILE A 682 29.02 -16.82 1.30
CA ILE A 682 30.03 -17.42 2.16
C ILE A 682 30.08 -16.71 3.48
N PHE A 683 30.47 -17.42 4.52
CA PHE A 683 30.56 -16.83 5.85
C PHE A 683 31.68 -17.45 6.69
N HIS A 684 32.16 -16.68 7.65
CA HIS A 684 32.98 -17.09 8.75
C HIS A 684 32.44 -16.43 10.02
N PHE A 685 31.95 -17.25 10.94
CA PHE A 685 31.38 -16.78 12.21
C PHE A 685 32.06 -17.46 13.38
N THR A 686 32.39 -16.64 14.37
CA THR A 686 32.98 -17.10 15.63
C THR A 686 32.21 -16.49 16.80
N GLY A 687 32.10 -17.21 17.90
CA GLY A 687 31.48 -16.67 19.11
C GLY A 687 31.00 -17.73 20.06
N ASN A 688 30.60 -17.24 21.24
CA ASN A 688 30.02 -18.08 22.25
C ASN A 688 28.60 -18.51 21.90
N ARG A 689 28.30 -19.79 22.13
CA ARG A 689 26.99 -20.40 22.02
C ARG A 689 26.58 -20.97 23.35
N TYR A 690 25.30 -21.00 23.67
CA TYR A 690 24.81 -21.77 24.79
C TYR A 690 25.07 -23.25 24.58
N ASP A 691 25.64 -23.94 25.59
CA ASP A 691 25.73 -25.39 25.52
C ASP A 691 24.30 -25.98 25.59
N ILE A 692 24.15 -26.96 24.78
CA ILE A 692 22.88 -27.59 24.51
C ILE A 692 22.54 -28.60 25.61
N ARG A 693 23.53 -29.17 26.31
CA ARG A 693 23.37 -30.29 27.23
C ARG A 693 23.62 -29.97 28.66
N ASP A 694 24.56 -29.07 28.95
CA ASP A 694 24.84 -28.63 30.30
C ASP A 694 24.20 -27.27 30.56
N SER A 695 23.46 -27.18 31.64
CA SER A 695 22.78 -25.93 32.03
C SER A 695 23.80 -24.83 32.27
N ASP A 696 23.59 -23.69 31.64
CA ASP A 696 24.26 -22.40 31.84
C ASP A 696 25.70 -22.25 31.33
N GLU A 697 26.28 -23.27 30.70
CA GLU A 697 27.59 -23.13 30.08
C GLU A 697 27.53 -22.66 28.64
N PHE A 698 28.50 -21.85 28.25
CA PHE A 698 28.76 -21.44 26.89
C PHE A 698 29.86 -22.29 26.29
N PHE A 699 29.70 -22.68 25.04
CA PHE A 699 30.83 -23.17 24.25
C PHE A 699 31.19 -22.13 23.19
N PHE A 700 32.45 -22.11 22.79
CA PHE A 700 32.89 -21.32 21.65
C PHE A 700 32.76 -22.14 20.37
N GLU A 701 32.12 -21.56 19.34
CA GLU A 701 32.01 -22.20 18.03
C GLU A 701 32.63 -21.31 16.96
N ARG A 702 33.50 -21.91 16.13
CA ARG A 702 33.97 -21.33 14.89
C ARG A 702 33.33 -22.07 13.73
N SER A 703 32.58 -21.35 12.91
CA SER A 703 31.88 -21.93 11.75
C SER A 703 32.17 -21.12 10.50
N PHE A 704 32.62 -21.77 9.44
CA PHE A 704 32.83 -21.16 8.14
C PHE A 704 32.35 -22.05 7.02
N GLY A 705 31.84 -21.45 5.97
CA GLY A 705 31.24 -22.23 4.90
C GLY A 705 30.51 -21.38 3.87
N GLY A 706 29.65 -22.03 3.12
CA GLY A 706 28.78 -21.40 2.14
C GLY A 706 27.35 -21.90 2.25
N PHE A 707 26.43 -21.11 1.71
CA PHE A 707 25.03 -21.46 1.67
C PHE A 707 24.38 -21.07 0.34
N PHE A 708 23.31 -21.76 0.01
CA PHE A 708 22.37 -21.42 -1.05
C PHE A 708 20.96 -21.45 -0.45
N GLN A 709 20.15 -20.44 -0.81
CA GLN A 709 18.74 -20.37 -0.42
C GLN A 709 17.88 -20.01 -1.63
N LEU A 710 16.69 -20.58 -1.67
CA LEU A 710 15.68 -20.34 -2.69
C LEU A 710 14.35 -20.05 -2.00
N ASN A 711 13.70 -18.97 -2.45
CA ASN A 711 12.39 -18.57 -1.99
C ASN A 711 11.44 -18.52 -3.19
N PHE A 712 10.42 -19.35 -3.20
CA PHE A 712 9.44 -19.46 -4.28
C PHE A 712 8.04 -19.06 -3.80
N PRO A 713 7.60 -17.79 -4.03
CA PRO A 713 6.26 -17.37 -3.70
C PRO A 713 5.23 -17.89 -4.70
N PHE A 714 4.19 -18.56 -4.19
CA PHE A 714 3.03 -18.96 -5.00
C PHE A 714 2.07 -17.79 -5.24
N SER A 715 1.94 -16.93 -4.22
CA SER A 715 1.08 -15.76 -4.22
C SER A 715 1.60 -14.72 -3.23
N LYS A 716 0.93 -13.60 -3.14
CA LYS A 716 1.14 -12.57 -2.09
C LYS A 716 1.16 -13.18 -0.67
N PHE A 717 0.49 -14.32 -0.44
CA PHE A 717 0.25 -14.87 0.89
C PHE A 717 1.05 -16.14 1.22
N SER A 718 1.53 -16.90 0.23
CA SER A 718 2.17 -18.20 0.44
C SER A 718 3.46 -18.37 -0.34
N ARG A 719 4.44 -19.09 0.27
CA ARG A 719 5.74 -19.39 -0.35
C ARG A 719 6.34 -20.68 0.18
N PHE A 720 7.20 -21.29 -0.63
CA PHE A 720 8.20 -22.22 -0.16
C PHE A 720 9.55 -21.54 0.02
N GLU A 721 10.24 -21.91 1.09
CA GLU A 721 11.64 -21.56 1.34
C GLU A 721 12.44 -22.85 1.40
N THR A 722 13.59 -22.89 0.75
CA THR A 722 14.54 -24.00 0.90
C THR A 722 15.96 -23.47 1.02
N SER A 723 16.77 -24.14 1.78
CA SER A 723 18.19 -23.79 1.93
C SER A 723 19.07 -25.01 2.08
N VAL A 724 20.30 -24.85 1.61
CA VAL A 724 21.40 -25.81 1.80
C VAL A 724 22.60 -25.03 2.31
N THR A 725 23.21 -25.50 3.39
CA THR A 725 24.43 -24.93 3.98
C THR A 725 25.49 -26.01 4.11
N LEU A 726 26.69 -25.75 3.63
CA LEU A 726 27.88 -26.53 3.86
C LEU A 726 28.83 -25.73 4.75
N ALA A 727 29.14 -26.23 5.93
CA ALA A 727 29.94 -25.48 6.89
C ALA A 727 30.85 -26.38 7.72
N ASN A 728 32.10 -26.00 7.87
CA ASN A 728 32.95 -26.54 8.92
C ASN A 728 32.50 -25.94 10.26
N SER A 729 32.47 -26.76 11.32
CA SER A 729 32.09 -26.30 12.67
C SER A 729 33.05 -26.92 13.70
N ASP A 730 33.84 -26.06 14.34
CA ASP A 730 34.74 -26.44 15.43
C ASP A 730 34.13 -25.93 16.75
N LYS A 731 33.90 -26.84 17.70
CA LYS A 731 33.34 -26.56 19.01
C LYS A 731 34.47 -26.65 20.06
N GLU A 732 34.62 -25.62 20.86
CA GLU A 732 35.56 -25.53 21.99
C GLU A 732 34.76 -25.32 23.28
N VAL A 733 34.88 -26.24 24.24
CA VAL A 733 34.31 -26.11 25.58
C VAL A 733 35.32 -25.39 26.49
N ILE A 734 36.58 -25.79 26.39
CA ILE A 734 37.71 -25.07 26.96
C ILE A 734 38.41 -24.33 25.82
N ARG A 735 38.66 -23.08 25.98
CA ARG A 735 39.20 -22.23 24.89
C ARG A 735 40.59 -22.73 24.46
N GLY A 736 40.77 -22.86 23.15
CA GLY A 736 41.96 -23.44 22.53
C GLY A 736 41.98 -24.98 22.45
N VAL A 737 40.99 -25.66 23.03
CA VAL A 737 40.84 -27.13 22.94
C VAL A 737 39.60 -27.48 22.14
N ILE A 738 39.77 -27.98 20.93
CA ILE A 738 38.66 -28.38 20.08
C ILE A 738 38.03 -29.67 20.63
N ALA A 739 36.83 -29.54 21.19
CA ALA A 739 36.06 -30.66 21.72
C ALA A 739 35.34 -31.47 20.62
N ARG A 740 34.95 -30.80 19.52
CA ARG A 740 34.29 -31.43 18.40
C ARG A 740 34.63 -30.74 17.07
N LYS A 741 34.91 -31.49 16.03
CA LYS A 741 34.98 -31.05 14.64
C LYS A 741 33.82 -31.64 13.86
N ALA A 742 33.24 -30.89 12.94
CA ALA A 742 32.19 -31.36 12.07
C ALA A 742 32.27 -30.67 10.70
N LEU A 743 31.97 -31.38 9.63
CA LEU A 743 31.68 -30.82 8.32
C LEU A 743 30.19 -31.03 8.06
N LEU A 744 29.44 -29.96 8.36
CA LEU A 744 27.99 -30.00 8.38
C LEU A 744 27.40 -29.74 6.99
N VAL A 745 26.46 -30.57 6.60
CA VAL A 745 25.50 -30.32 5.53
C VAL A 745 24.15 -30.17 6.20
N SER A 746 23.59 -28.95 6.11
CA SER A 746 22.28 -28.64 6.67
C SER A 746 21.32 -28.30 5.52
N ASN A 747 20.21 -29.04 5.40
CA ASN A 747 19.18 -28.86 4.41
C ASN A 747 17.88 -28.45 5.10
N SER A 748 17.13 -27.52 4.54
CA SER A 748 15.80 -27.19 5.05
C SER A 748 14.80 -26.91 3.95
N ILE A 749 13.54 -27.22 4.22
CA ILE A 749 12.38 -26.81 3.42
C ILE A 749 11.30 -26.30 4.37
N ALA A 750 10.67 -25.17 4.02
CA ALA A 750 9.59 -24.60 4.78
C ALA A 750 8.45 -24.14 3.89
N TYR A 751 7.22 -24.35 4.33
CA TYR A 751 6.03 -23.69 3.81
C TYR A 751 5.64 -22.56 4.73
N VAL A 752 5.45 -21.36 4.18
CA VAL A 752 5.06 -20.17 4.94
C VAL A 752 3.78 -19.59 4.33
N TYR A 753 2.81 -19.30 5.19
CA TYR A 753 1.56 -18.64 4.84
C TYR A 753 1.32 -17.46 5.77
N ASP A 754 0.97 -16.28 5.21
CA ASP A 754 0.63 -15.09 5.99
C ASP A 754 -0.41 -14.24 5.25
N ASN A 755 -1.67 -14.27 5.70
CA ASN A 755 -2.72 -13.39 5.22
C ASN A 755 -3.22 -12.43 6.31
N SER A 756 -2.45 -12.24 7.37
CA SER A 756 -2.84 -11.42 8.51
C SER A 756 -3.10 -9.96 8.16
N LEU A 757 -4.16 -9.39 8.72
CA LEU A 757 -4.47 -7.96 8.69
C LEU A 757 -3.94 -7.31 9.97
N TRP A 758 -3.15 -6.26 9.81
CA TRP A 758 -2.49 -5.57 10.91
C TRP A 758 -3.22 -4.28 11.28
N GLY A 759 -3.40 -4.06 12.58
CA GLY A 759 -3.75 -2.78 13.16
C GLY A 759 -2.51 -2.05 13.71
N PRO A 760 -2.70 -0.87 14.32
CA PRO A 760 -1.58 -0.03 14.80
C PRO A 760 -0.65 -0.72 15.81
N SER A 761 -1.13 -1.68 16.60
CA SER A 761 -0.37 -2.35 17.65
C SER A 761 -0.20 -3.86 17.47
N GLY A 762 -0.64 -4.43 16.34
CA GLY A 762 -0.48 -5.85 16.05
C GLY A 762 -1.57 -6.42 15.16
N PRO A 763 -1.52 -7.72 14.83
CA PRO A 763 -2.49 -8.36 13.95
C PRO A 763 -3.90 -8.45 14.58
N LEU A 764 -4.91 -8.24 13.71
CA LEU A 764 -6.33 -8.21 14.09
C LEU A 764 -7.15 -9.35 13.51
N ASP A 765 -6.76 -9.84 12.31
CA ASP A 765 -7.52 -10.85 11.57
C ASP A 765 -6.58 -11.67 10.68
N GLY A 766 -7.00 -12.89 10.30
CA GLY A 766 -6.25 -13.78 9.43
C GLY A 766 -5.38 -14.78 10.16
N MET A 767 -4.43 -15.38 9.45
CA MET A 767 -3.58 -16.43 10.00
C MET A 767 -2.15 -16.33 9.48
N ARG A 768 -1.23 -16.90 10.26
CA ARG A 768 0.20 -17.06 9.92
C ARG A 768 0.60 -18.48 10.25
N THR A 769 1.23 -19.16 9.31
CA THR A 769 1.64 -20.56 9.50
C THR A 769 3.04 -20.77 8.94
N ARG A 770 3.87 -21.48 9.69
CA ARG A 770 5.15 -22.01 9.19
C ARG A 770 5.25 -23.47 9.54
N LEU A 771 5.51 -24.27 8.53
CA LEU A 771 5.88 -25.67 8.65
C LEU A 771 7.26 -25.86 8.04
N GLN A 772 8.23 -26.31 8.81
CA GLN A 772 9.62 -26.48 8.37
C GLN A 772 10.12 -27.86 8.74
N LEU A 773 10.79 -28.50 7.80
CA LEU A 773 11.58 -29.71 8.00
C LEU A 773 13.04 -29.37 7.68
N ALA A 774 13.95 -29.83 8.51
CA ALA A 774 15.39 -29.71 8.25
C ALA A 774 16.14 -30.95 8.71
N TYR A 775 17.26 -31.17 8.07
CA TYR A 775 18.19 -32.24 8.40
C TYR A 775 19.62 -31.73 8.38
N THR A 776 20.36 -32.00 9.45
CA THR A 776 21.77 -31.61 9.58
C THR A 776 22.59 -32.85 9.83
N SER A 777 23.60 -33.07 9.00
CA SER A 777 24.52 -34.20 9.13
C SER A 777 25.98 -33.76 9.00
N ASP A 778 26.86 -34.41 9.75
CA ASP A 778 28.30 -34.29 9.62
C ASP A 778 28.79 -35.38 8.63
N VAL A 779 29.20 -34.94 7.45
CA VAL A 779 29.57 -35.81 6.35
C VAL A 779 31.03 -36.32 6.41
N LYS A 780 31.83 -35.83 7.38
CA LYS A 780 33.24 -36.19 7.47
C LYS A 780 33.64 -36.91 8.77
N PHE A 781 33.11 -36.45 9.90
CA PHE A 781 33.56 -36.92 11.22
C PHE A 781 32.47 -37.71 11.97
N SER A 782 31.24 -37.74 11.43
CA SER A 782 30.08 -38.42 12.02
C SER A 782 29.75 -37.99 13.45
N ASN A 783 30.06 -36.76 13.81
CA ASN A 783 29.82 -36.20 15.16
C ASN A 783 28.44 -35.56 15.32
N VAL A 784 27.76 -35.21 14.22
CA VAL A 784 26.48 -34.49 14.23
C VAL A 784 25.52 -35.14 13.26
N ASN A 785 24.33 -35.48 13.76
CA ASN A 785 23.28 -36.07 12.92
C ASN A 785 21.92 -35.89 13.60
N TYR A 786 21.14 -34.89 13.15
CA TYR A 786 19.81 -34.64 13.69
C TYR A 786 18.86 -34.07 12.67
N TYR A 787 17.58 -34.29 12.90
CA TYR A 787 16.50 -33.66 12.13
C TYR A 787 15.75 -32.67 12.99
N THR A 788 15.15 -31.67 12.30
CA THR A 788 14.40 -30.57 12.90
C THR A 788 13.02 -30.49 12.28
N ILE A 789 11.99 -30.39 13.13
CA ILE A 789 10.62 -30.08 12.75
C ILE A 789 10.21 -28.80 13.46
N ILE A 790 9.69 -27.82 12.72
CA ILE A 790 9.11 -26.59 13.26
C ILE A 790 7.72 -26.42 12.71
N ALA A 791 6.73 -26.30 13.60
CA ALA A 791 5.36 -25.94 13.27
C ALA A 791 4.97 -24.74 14.15
N ASP A 792 4.70 -23.58 13.57
CA ASP A 792 4.17 -22.41 14.27
C ASP A 792 2.90 -21.96 13.55
N PHE A 793 1.80 -22.05 14.24
CA PHE A 793 0.47 -21.70 13.78
C PHE A 793 -0.08 -20.56 14.62
N ARG A 794 -0.51 -19.48 13.98
CA ARG A 794 -1.11 -18.31 14.63
C ARG A 794 -2.38 -17.95 13.91
N ASN A 795 -3.45 -17.74 14.67
CA ASN A 795 -4.74 -17.34 14.12
C ASN A 795 -5.29 -16.14 14.89
N TYR A 796 -5.90 -15.23 14.16
CA TYR A 796 -6.47 -13.99 14.68
C TYR A 796 -7.92 -13.92 14.27
N PHE A 797 -8.82 -14.04 15.26
CA PHE A 797 -10.25 -13.94 15.08
C PHE A 797 -10.70 -12.53 15.39
N ARG A 798 -11.20 -11.82 14.43
CA ARG A 798 -11.67 -10.47 14.62
C ARG A 798 -13.02 -10.48 15.33
N LEU A 799 -13.11 -9.87 16.50
CA LEU A 799 -14.33 -9.74 17.30
C LEU A 799 -15.06 -8.42 17.06
N GLY A 800 -14.37 -7.43 16.53
CA GLY A 800 -14.87 -6.10 16.22
C GLY A 800 -13.88 -5.32 15.37
N LEU A 801 -14.15 -4.06 15.08
CA LEU A 801 -13.26 -3.26 14.23
C LEU A 801 -11.82 -3.19 14.76
N ARG A 802 -11.67 -3.18 16.09
CA ARG A 802 -10.37 -3.00 16.75
C ARG A 802 -10.10 -4.06 17.83
N SER A 803 -10.96 -5.07 17.93
CA SER A 803 -10.84 -6.16 18.90
C SER A 803 -10.55 -7.47 18.19
N ALA A 804 -9.71 -8.29 18.79
CA ALA A 804 -9.33 -9.60 18.26
C ALA A 804 -9.08 -10.61 19.37
N PHE A 805 -9.39 -11.87 19.11
CA PHE A 805 -8.88 -12.99 19.85
C PHE A 805 -7.74 -13.61 19.06
N ALA A 806 -6.54 -13.58 19.60
CA ALA A 806 -5.34 -14.12 19.00
C ALA A 806 -4.96 -15.44 19.66
N MET A 807 -4.62 -16.44 18.87
CA MET A 807 -4.08 -17.71 19.35
C MET A 807 -2.79 -18.06 18.62
N ARG A 808 -1.86 -18.66 19.34
CA ARG A 808 -0.63 -19.26 18.80
C ARG A 808 -0.49 -20.67 19.35
N ALA A 809 -0.14 -21.61 18.49
CA ALA A 809 0.31 -22.94 18.83
C ALA A 809 1.61 -23.21 18.08
N ALA A 810 2.68 -23.50 18.80
CA ALA A 810 3.98 -23.76 18.23
C ALA A 810 4.55 -25.07 18.77
N PHE A 811 5.17 -25.85 17.89
CA PHE A 811 5.83 -27.11 18.19
C PHE A 811 7.19 -27.13 17.49
N PHE A 812 8.23 -27.40 18.26
CA PHE A 812 9.61 -27.45 17.79
C PHE A 812 10.21 -28.79 18.28
N TYR A 813 10.83 -29.48 17.36
CA TYR A 813 11.35 -30.81 17.61
C TYR A 813 12.70 -30.98 16.93
N ASN A 814 13.72 -31.25 17.72
CA ASN A 814 15.02 -31.72 17.27
C ASN A 814 15.26 -33.10 17.89
N ASP A 815 15.84 -34.01 17.10
CA ASP A 815 16.21 -35.33 17.59
C ASP A 815 17.41 -35.86 16.82
N GLY A 816 18.34 -36.49 17.53
CA GLY A 816 19.55 -37.06 16.99
C GLY A 816 20.82 -36.64 17.72
N GLN A 817 21.97 -36.99 17.15
CA GLN A 817 23.28 -36.74 17.74
C GLN A 817 23.65 -35.25 17.60
N GLU A 818 24.04 -34.64 18.72
CA GLU A 818 24.33 -33.19 18.81
C GLU A 818 23.17 -32.30 18.40
N ALA A 819 21.92 -32.77 18.59
CA ALA A 819 20.73 -32.00 18.35
C ALA A 819 20.73 -30.70 19.18
N ARG A 820 20.42 -29.57 18.57
CA ARG A 820 20.40 -28.25 19.23
C ARG A 820 19.13 -28.06 20.03
N ARG A 821 19.20 -27.40 21.19
CA ARG A 821 18.04 -27.06 22.01
C ARG A 821 17.35 -25.80 21.49
N PHE A 822 16.05 -25.79 21.63
CA PHE A 822 15.23 -24.58 21.50
C PHE A 822 15.13 -23.86 22.85
N PHE A 823 14.76 -22.60 22.81
CA PHE A 823 14.64 -21.74 23.95
C PHE A 823 13.28 -21.08 24.00
N MET A 824 12.68 -20.94 25.17
CA MET A 824 11.53 -20.07 25.40
C MET A 824 11.63 -19.33 26.73
N GLY A 825 10.69 -18.41 26.93
CA GLY A 825 10.66 -17.48 28.05
C GLY A 825 10.88 -16.03 27.55
N GLY A 826 10.29 -15.10 28.26
CA GLY A 826 10.27 -13.69 27.89
C GLY A 826 9.02 -13.27 27.12
N SER A 827 8.99 -12.03 26.68
CA SER A 827 7.79 -11.36 26.16
C SER A 827 7.26 -11.92 24.83
N TRP A 828 8.09 -12.67 24.09
CA TRP A 828 7.72 -13.25 22.79
C TRP A 828 7.07 -14.64 22.91
N ASP A 829 7.34 -15.35 23.99
CA ASP A 829 7.00 -16.73 24.12
C ASP A 829 6.16 -16.96 25.41
N LEU A 830 6.77 -17.40 26.50
CA LEU A 830 6.12 -17.64 27.76
C LEU A 830 6.37 -16.46 28.72
N ARG A 831 5.40 -15.56 28.83
CA ARG A 831 5.53 -14.32 29.62
C ARG A 831 5.73 -14.57 31.10
N GLY A 832 6.48 -13.67 31.75
CA GLY A 832 6.81 -13.78 33.16
C GLY A 832 8.02 -14.68 33.46
N TRP A 833 8.33 -15.64 32.61
CA TRP A 833 9.53 -16.46 32.77
C TRP A 833 10.76 -15.74 32.22
N PRO A 834 11.95 -15.89 32.82
CA PRO A 834 13.14 -15.24 32.31
C PRO A 834 13.42 -15.60 30.86
N ARG A 835 13.96 -14.66 30.11
CA ARG A 835 14.28 -14.85 28.70
C ARG A 835 15.23 -16.03 28.53
N PHE A 836 14.88 -16.97 27.64
CA PHE A 836 15.68 -18.17 27.30
C PHE A 836 15.94 -19.14 28.48
N SER A 837 15.19 -19.03 29.58
CA SER A 837 15.40 -19.89 30.76
C SER A 837 14.89 -21.30 30.59
N ILE A 838 13.96 -21.56 29.68
CA ILE A 838 13.33 -22.86 29.43
C ILE A 838 13.92 -23.39 28.15
N ARG A 839 14.56 -24.55 28.20
CA ARG A 839 15.36 -25.10 27.11
C ARG A 839 15.10 -26.59 26.94
N GLY A 840 15.14 -27.09 25.68
CA GLY A 840 15.04 -28.49 25.34
C GLY A 840 15.14 -28.74 23.83
N GLU A 841 15.47 -29.96 23.48
CA GLU A 841 15.46 -30.43 22.09
C GLU A 841 14.04 -30.48 21.53
N LYS A 842 13.05 -30.63 22.39
CA LYS A 842 11.62 -30.66 22.12
C LYS A 842 10.95 -29.51 22.88
N MET A 843 10.04 -28.80 22.22
CA MET A 843 9.36 -27.67 22.84
C MET A 843 7.98 -27.49 22.25
N TRP A 844 7.00 -27.17 23.08
CA TRP A 844 5.73 -26.62 22.61
C TRP A 844 5.35 -25.38 23.40
N LEU A 845 4.60 -24.51 22.72
CA LEU A 845 4.10 -23.26 23.27
C LEU A 845 2.67 -23.03 22.76
N SER A 846 1.79 -22.61 23.63
CA SER A 846 0.45 -22.12 23.29
C SER A 846 0.21 -20.78 23.97
N SER A 847 -0.33 -19.81 23.22
CA SER A 847 -0.69 -18.50 23.75
C SER A 847 -2.07 -18.12 23.26
N PHE A 848 -2.89 -17.60 24.16
CA PHE A 848 -4.21 -17.05 23.89
C PHE A 848 -4.26 -15.63 24.39
N GLU A 849 -4.74 -14.70 23.58
CA GLU A 849 -4.77 -13.28 23.93
C GLU A 849 -6.04 -12.60 23.40
N LEU A 850 -6.85 -12.06 24.31
CA LEU A 850 -7.96 -11.19 23.99
C LEU A 850 -7.46 -9.75 23.93
N ARG A 851 -7.56 -9.11 22.75
CA ARG A 851 -7.13 -7.74 22.49
C ARG A 851 -8.34 -6.85 22.31
N PHE A 852 -8.36 -5.69 22.99
CA PHE A 852 -9.47 -4.75 22.92
C PHE A 852 -8.97 -3.31 22.98
N PRO A 853 -9.69 -2.35 22.35
CA PRO A 853 -9.31 -0.94 22.37
C PRO A 853 -9.56 -0.36 23.76
N LEU A 854 -8.64 0.51 24.22
CA LEU A 854 -8.81 1.33 25.42
C LEU A 854 -9.00 2.80 25.04
N LEU A 855 -8.06 3.33 24.24
CA LEU A 855 -8.06 4.71 23.78
C LEU A 855 -7.54 4.79 22.36
N ASP A 856 -8.08 5.66 21.55
CA ASP A 856 -7.64 5.82 20.16
C ASP A 856 -6.33 6.57 20.06
N GLN A 857 -6.19 7.60 20.86
CA GLN A 857 -5.02 8.49 20.85
C GLN A 857 -4.88 9.24 22.18
N ILE A 858 -3.64 9.40 22.64
CA ILE A 858 -3.25 10.35 23.68
C ILE A 858 -2.18 11.28 23.11
N ASN A 859 -2.42 12.57 23.17
CA ASN A 859 -1.45 13.59 22.79
C ASN A 859 -0.96 14.33 24.04
N LEU A 860 0.33 14.27 24.28
CA LEU A 860 0.99 14.99 25.36
C LEU A 860 1.82 16.13 24.79
N LYS A 861 1.53 17.36 25.20
CA LYS A 861 2.28 18.55 24.84
C LYS A 861 3.30 18.85 25.95
N PHE A 862 4.58 18.78 25.64
CA PHE A 862 5.68 19.20 26.50
C PHE A 862 6.31 20.50 25.96
N PRO A 863 7.01 21.30 26.79
CA PRO A 863 7.64 22.53 26.33
C PRO A 863 8.66 22.34 25.20
N PHE A 864 9.26 21.15 25.10
CA PHE A 864 10.34 20.83 24.18
C PHE A 864 9.93 19.81 23.09
N MET A 865 8.81 19.11 23.25
CA MET A 865 8.34 18.11 22.28
C MET A 865 6.86 17.78 22.47
N ASN A 866 6.20 17.37 21.40
CA ASN A 866 4.85 16.81 21.43
C ASN A 866 4.95 15.31 21.21
N LEU A 867 4.29 14.52 22.06
CA LEU A 867 4.24 13.06 21.97
C LEU A 867 2.80 12.61 21.67
N GLY A 868 2.65 11.83 20.60
CA GLY A 868 1.40 11.15 20.25
C GLY A 868 1.52 9.65 20.46
N PHE A 869 0.64 9.08 21.25
CA PHE A 869 0.48 7.64 21.42
C PHE A 869 -0.82 7.23 20.73
N PHE A 870 -0.74 6.29 19.78
CA PHE A 870 -1.86 5.89 18.95
C PHE A 870 -2.27 4.46 19.22
N GLY A 871 -3.57 4.17 19.15
CA GLY A 871 -4.12 2.83 19.21
C GLY A 871 -3.78 2.11 20.51
N ILE A 872 -4.06 2.75 21.66
CA ILE A 872 -3.82 2.15 22.98
C ILE A 872 -4.80 1.00 23.19
N ARG A 873 -4.26 -0.18 23.46
CA ARG A 873 -5.02 -1.42 23.62
C ARG A 873 -4.76 -2.07 24.94
N GLY A 874 -5.80 -2.69 25.50
CA GLY A 874 -5.69 -3.69 26.53
C GLY A 874 -5.52 -5.08 25.94
N ALA A 875 -4.89 -5.97 26.70
CA ALA A 875 -4.85 -7.39 26.42
C ALA A 875 -5.04 -8.19 27.71
N ALA A 876 -5.79 -9.29 27.62
CA ALA A 876 -5.81 -10.33 28.62
C ALA A 876 -5.23 -11.60 27.99
N PHE A 877 -4.32 -12.28 28.68
CA PHE A 877 -3.58 -13.39 28.10
C PHE A 877 -3.45 -14.60 29.01
N PHE A 878 -3.26 -15.73 28.36
CA PHE A 878 -2.89 -17.01 28.95
C PHE A 878 -1.85 -17.67 28.06
N ASP A 879 -0.68 -17.99 28.63
CA ASP A 879 0.40 -18.70 27.97
C ASP A 879 0.66 -20.03 28.66
N ALA A 880 1.00 -21.05 27.89
CA ALA A 880 1.37 -22.38 28.36
C ALA A 880 2.47 -22.97 27.47
N GLY A 881 3.39 -23.70 28.07
CA GLY A 881 4.45 -24.37 27.31
C GLY A 881 5.36 -25.26 28.16
N SER A 882 6.14 -26.07 27.48
CA SER A 882 7.18 -26.92 28.07
C SER A 882 8.31 -27.13 27.08
N ALA A 883 9.52 -27.35 27.62
CA ALA A 883 10.64 -27.82 26.81
C ALA A 883 11.38 -28.94 27.56
N TRP A 884 11.81 -29.95 26.82
CA TRP A 884 12.47 -31.14 27.39
C TRP A 884 13.43 -31.79 26.36
N ASP A 885 14.31 -32.62 26.84
CA ASP A 885 15.20 -33.44 26.01
C ASP A 885 14.63 -34.84 25.83
N THR A 886 14.94 -35.74 26.73
CA THR A 886 14.44 -37.15 26.68
C THR A 886 13.09 -37.28 27.37
N ASN A 887 13.00 -36.83 28.63
CA ASN A 887 11.80 -36.96 29.44
C ASN A 887 11.04 -35.63 29.51
N TYR A 888 9.70 -35.75 29.34
CA TYR A 888 8.83 -34.57 29.46
C TYR A 888 8.98 -33.91 30.82
N LYS A 889 9.18 -32.61 30.83
CA LYS A 889 9.18 -31.77 32.02
C LYS A 889 7.77 -31.23 32.27
N SER A 890 7.56 -30.63 33.41
CA SER A 890 6.26 -30.04 33.76
C SER A 890 5.83 -28.95 32.78
N THR A 891 4.55 -28.82 32.54
CA THR A 891 3.95 -27.69 31.87
C THR A 891 4.04 -26.46 32.75
N LEU A 892 4.56 -25.38 32.15
CA LEU A 892 4.66 -24.06 32.75
C LEU A 892 3.63 -23.13 32.10
N GLY A 893 3.18 -22.10 32.79
CA GLY A 893 2.25 -21.15 32.24
C GLY A 893 2.36 -19.77 32.84
N SER A 894 1.54 -18.88 32.33
CA SER A 894 1.29 -17.56 32.89
C SER A 894 -0.07 -17.04 32.46
N VAL A 895 -0.66 -16.23 33.34
CA VAL A 895 -1.92 -15.53 33.09
C VAL A 895 -1.78 -14.08 33.54
N GLY A 896 -2.35 -13.17 32.76
CA GLY A 896 -2.21 -11.76 33.11
C GLY A 896 -2.96 -10.82 32.17
N VAL A 897 -2.71 -9.54 32.42
CA VAL A 897 -3.24 -8.43 31.60
C VAL A 897 -2.09 -7.51 31.21
N GLY A 898 -2.29 -6.73 30.15
CA GLY A 898 -1.29 -5.79 29.71
C GLY A 898 -1.85 -4.66 28.86
N ILE A 899 -1.01 -3.66 28.66
CA ILE A 899 -1.29 -2.49 27.81
C ILE A 899 -0.30 -2.45 26.65
N ARG A 900 -0.80 -2.08 25.47
CA ARG A 900 0.00 -1.86 24.27
C ARG A 900 -0.28 -0.48 23.73
N PHE A 901 0.76 0.23 23.35
CA PHE A 901 0.63 1.54 22.71
C PHE A 901 1.69 1.75 21.65
N ASN A 902 1.28 2.39 20.56
CA ASN A 902 2.14 2.70 19.43
C ASN A 902 2.70 4.11 19.59
N LEU A 903 4.02 4.21 19.66
CA LEU A 903 4.75 5.47 19.75
C LEU A 903 5.20 5.86 18.34
N PHE A 904 4.77 7.03 17.85
CA PHE A 904 5.12 7.60 16.55
C PHE A 904 4.77 6.73 15.33
N GLY A 905 3.82 5.80 15.45
CA GLY A 905 3.49 4.88 14.36
C GLY A 905 4.54 3.81 14.03
N ALA A 906 5.63 3.74 14.79
CA ALA A 906 6.78 2.89 14.45
C ALA A 906 7.23 1.94 15.57
N LEU A 907 7.00 2.29 16.83
CA LEU A 907 7.45 1.52 17.98
C LEU A 907 6.28 1.12 18.86
N VAL A 908 6.05 -0.16 19.03
CA VAL A 908 5.03 -0.67 19.97
C VAL A 908 5.67 -0.93 21.33
N LEU A 909 5.12 -0.31 22.35
CA LEU A 909 5.49 -0.53 23.74
C LEU A 909 4.44 -1.45 24.38
N ARG A 910 4.92 -2.44 25.13
CA ARG A 910 4.09 -3.41 25.84
C ARG A 910 4.48 -3.42 27.31
N TYR A 911 3.46 -3.45 28.16
CA TYR A 911 3.63 -3.64 29.60
C TYR A 911 2.63 -4.70 30.06
N ASP A 912 3.15 -5.82 30.51
CA ASP A 912 2.38 -6.99 30.96
C ASP A 912 2.56 -7.21 32.46
N ILE A 913 1.46 -7.52 33.14
CA ILE A 913 1.41 -7.86 34.57
C ILE A 913 0.67 -9.19 34.71
N GLY A 914 1.18 -10.12 35.50
CA GLY A 914 0.53 -11.41 35.65
C GLY A 914 1.13 -12.29 36.72
N LYS A 915 0.62 -13.52 36.77
CA LYS A 915 1.11 -14.60 37.62
C LYS A 915 1.64 -15.75 36.81
N LYS A 916 2.72 -16.36 37.28
CA LYS A 916 3.28 -17.60 36.72
C LYS A 916 2.56 -18.81 37.30
N ILE A 917 2.50 -19.84 36.49
CA ILE A 917 1.87 -21.13 36.84
C ILE A 917 2.89 -22.24 36.61
N GLU A 918 3.07 -23.12 37.57
CA GLU A 918 4.04 -24.22 37.50
C GLU A 918 3.40 -25.59 37.83
N ASN A 919 4.20 -26.66 37.74
CA ASN A 919 3.83 -28.02 38.10
C ASN A 919 2.53 -28.51 37.44
N ASN A 920 2.46 -28.43 36.10
CA ASN A 920 1.28 -28.82 35.34
C ASN A 920 -0.01 -28.08 35.75
N PHE A 921 0.12 -26.77 36.00
CA PHE A 921 -0.94 -25.87 36.46
C PHE A 921 -1.46 -26.12 37.87
N SER A 922 -0.78 -26.93 38.70
CA SER A 922 -1.19 -27.19 40.04
C SER A 922 -0.85 -26.08 41.03
N LYS A 923 0.08 -25.16 40.68
CA LYS A 923 0.57 -24.14 41.61
C LYS A 923 0.82 -22.80 40.92
N PHE A 924 0.26 -21.73 41.47
CA PHE A 924 0.65 -20.37 41.14
C PHE A 924 1.90 -20.00 41.94
N GLN A 925 2.87 -19.37 41.30
CA GLN A 925 4.00 -18.76 42.02
C GLN A 925 3.51 -17.55 42.83
N ASP A 926 4.15 -17.34 43.98
CA ASP A 926 3.90 -16.16 44.82
C ASP A 926 4.38 -14.88 44.11
N GLY A 927 3.60 -13.80 44.28
CA GLY A 927 3.88 -12.51 43.67
C GLY A 927 3.41 -12.36 42.24
N LEU A 928 3.47 -11.14 41.75
CA LEU A 928 3.17 -10.76 40.37
C LEU A 928 4.48 -10.57 39.60
N PHE A 929 4.50 -10.90 38.33
CA PHE A 929 5.56 -10.45 37.46
C PHE A 929 5.15 -9.16 36.73
N TYR A 930 6.14 -8.35 36.43
CA TYR A 930 6.02 -7.12 35.66
C TYR A 930 7.01 -7.19 34.52
N GLN A 931 6.52 -7.01 33.28
CA GLN A 931 7.35 -7.18 32.11
C GLN A 931 7.12 -6.04 31.12
N PHE A 932 8.19 -5.30 30.82
CA PHE A 932 8.20 -4.25 29.83
C PHE A 932 8.93 -4.73 28.57
N PHE A 933 8.39 -4.41 27.40
CA PHE A 933 8.95 -4.87 26.15
C PHE A 933 8.68 -3.90 24.98
N PHE A 934 9.62 -3.87 24.05
CA PHE A 934 9.47 -3.19 22.76
C PHE A 934 9.24 -4.21 21.67
N GLY A 935 8.12 -4.16 20.98
CA GLY A 935 7.80 -5.03 19.85
C GLY A 935 6.32 -5.30 19.67
N TRP A 936 6.00 -5.86 18.52
CA TRP A 936 4.65 -6.24 18.15
C TRP A 936 4.20 -7.48 18.94
N ASP A 937 2.89 -7.63 19.07
CA ASP A 937 2.30 -8.89 19.53
C ASP A 937 2.53 -10.02 18.49
N PHE A 938 2.48 -11.28 18.94
CA PHE A 938 2.69 -12.45 18.08
C PHE A 938 1.71 -12.56 16.94
#